data_31168894b24832f676c53cae5c340310
#
_entry.id   31168894b24832f676c53cae5c340310
#
_cell.length_a   1.000
_cell.length_b   1.000
_cell.length_c   1.000
_cell.angle_alpha   90.00
_cell.angle_beta   90.00
_cell.angle_gamma   90.00
#
_symmetry.space_group_name_H-M   'P 1'
#
loop_
_entity.id
_entity.type
_entity.pdbx_description
1 polymer ?
#
loop_
_entity_poly.entity_id
_entity_poly.type
_entity_poly.pdbx_seq_one_letter_code
_entity_poly.pdbx_strand_id
1 'polypeptide(L)'
;MEKKNDFKPFISADKVLPEFTVTSVILGMILAVIFGGANAYWGLRVGMTVSASIPAAVISMGVIRVILKKDSILENNMVQTIGSAGESLAAGAIFTIPAIFIWASEKGSGVTAPSFVSIALIALCGGILGVLFMVPLRTALIVEEHGVLPYPEGTACAEVLLAGEEGGSKSKVVFAGLGIAAVYKFIADGLKLFPSEVEFSMQGQYTTSVGMDVLPALAGVGYICGVQVSSYLFAGGVLSYLVLIPAIAYFGGDSLSKVVDETGKALAFNQLGASQIWSNYVRYIGAGAVAAGGLISLIKTFPTMIKTFGHAMKGFGKKGDSQLRTQQDISMKVVLGGILIIAVLIWLLPEIPVSFLGAVMIVVFGFFFATVSSRMVGIVGSSNNPVSGMAIATLIVTTFILKATGNTGAAGMVSAISIGTVICIVAAMAGDTSQDLKTGYIVGATPRLQQIGELIGAIVAAFAIGGVMYLLNAAWGFGSDQIPAPQATLMKMVVEGVMGGTLPWVLIFMGVFIAIVVEILGIPVLAFSIGLYLPIYLSTPIMVGGLIRWFIDNKRKYDSDAARKDGSDRGVLYAAGMIAGEGIVGILLAVLAVFGVADKINLSSVYGAAFQSVGNWVGLAAFVVLLAILFYFTRNKKTIEVDAK
;
A
#
# COMPACT_ATOMS: atom_id res chain seq x y z
N MET A 1 -17.86 -35.77 -11.78
CA MET A 1 -17.93 -35.21 -13.16
C MET A 1 -16.97 -34.03 -13.18
N GLU A 2 -15.80 -34.23 -13.76
CA GLU A 2 -14.85 -33.13 -14.01
C GLU A 2 -15.48 -32.22 -15.07
N LYS A 3 -15.88 -31.00 -14.69
CA LYS A 3 -16.12 -29.96 -15.68
C LYS A 3 -14.76 -29.65 -16.31
N LYS A 4 -14.52 -30.15 -17.52
CA LYS A 4 -13.45 -29.67 -18.38
C LYS A 4 -13.58 -28.14 -18.45
N ASN A 5 -12.55 -27.44 -18.01
CA ASN A 5 -12.52 -26.00 -18.11
C ASN A 5 -12.28 -25.65 -19.59
N ASP A 6 -13.35 -25.35 -20.31
CA ASP A 6 -13.33 -25.02 -21.76
C ASP A 6 -12.85 -23.56 -22.01
N PHE A 7 -12.19 -22.96 -21.01
CA PHE A 7 -11.66 -21.61 -21.15
C PHE A 7 -10.53 -21.57 -22.19
N LYS A 8 -10.70 -20.70 -23.18
CA LYS A 8 -9.69 -20.45 -24.22
C LYS A 8 -9.06 -19.08 -23.97
N PRO A 9 -7.74 -19.03 -23.71
CA PRO A 9 -7.04 -17.76 -23.56
C PRO A 9 -7.02 -16.98 -24.89
N PHE A 10 -6.82 -15.67 -24.82
CA PHE A 10 -6.79 -14.81 -26.00
C PHE A 10 -5.69 -15.22 -26.99
N ILE A 11 -4.47 -15.44 -26.49
CA ILE A 11 -3.38 -16.02 -27.28
C ILE A 11 -3.38 -17.54 -27.05
N SER A 12 -3.66 -18.30 -28.08
CA SER A 12 -3.70 -19.75 -28.00
C SER A 12 -2.33 -20.35 -27.64
N ALA A 13 -2.35 -21.53 -27.00
CA ALA A 13 -1.15 -22.16 -26.44
C ALA A 13 -0.11 -22.58 -27.51
N ASP A 14 -0.56 -22.76 -28.75
CA ASP A 14 0.27 -23.09 -29.92
C ASP A 14 0.99 -21.90 -30.53
N LYS A 15 0.50 -20.67 -30.29
CA LYS A 15 1.15 -19.44 -30.75
C LYS A 15 2.30 -19.05 -29.83
N VAL A 16 3.48 -18.82 -30.42
CA VAL A 16 4.66 -18.31 -29.73
C VAL A 16 4.85 -16.86 -30.13
N LEU A 17 4.64 -15.95 -29.18
CA LEU A 17 4.89 -14.52 -29.33
C LEU A 17 6.03 -14.11 -28.39
N PRO A 18 6.71 -12.97 -28.67
CA PRO A 18 7.67 -12.41 -27.72
C PRO A 18 7.00 -12.09 -26.37
N GLU A 19 7.53 -12.65 -25.30
CA GLU A 19 7.06 -12.43 -23.92
C GLU A 19 8.19 -11.85 -23.06
N PHE A 20 9.25 -12.63 -22.90
CA PHE A 20 10.39 -12.33 -22.04
C PHE A 20 11.53 -11.77 -22.89
N THR A 21 11.45 -10.48 -23.17
CA THR A 21 12.45 -9.76 -23.98
C THR A 21 13.27 -8.81 -23.11
N VAL A 22 14.45 -8.40 -23.60
CA VAL A 22 15.26 -7.40 -22.90
C VAL A 22 14.46 -6.12 -22.65
N THR A 23 13.63 -5.71 -23.61
CA THR A 23 12.75 -4.54 -23.48
C THR A 23 11.74 -4.70 -22.35
N SER A 24 11.02 -5.84 -22.32
CA SER A 24 10.01 -6.07 -21.28
C SER A 24 10.64 -6.17 -19.88
N VAL A 25 11.81 -6.82 -19.77
CA VAL A 25 12.51 -6.95 -18.49
C VAL A 25 13.02 -5.61 -17.98
N ILE A 26 13.73 -4.82 -18.82
CA ILE A 26 14.25 -3.51 -18.38
C ILE A 26 13.12 -2.54 -18.03
N LEU A 27 12.08 -2.44 -18.86
CA LEU A 27 10.95 -1.56 -18.58
C LEU A 27 10.21 -2.01 -17.32
N GLY A 28 9.99 -3.32 -17.13
CA GLY A 28 9.41 -3.87 -15.91
C GLY A 28 10.22 -3.56 -14.67
N MET A 29 11.55 -3.71 -14.70
CA MET A 29 12.44 -3.35 -13.59
C MET A 29 12.36 -1.86 -13.24
N ILE A 30 12.31 -0.97 -14.24
CA ILE A 30 12.15 0.48 -14.02
C ILE A 30 10.82 0.75 -13.33
N LEU A 31 9.73 0.13 -13.80
CA LEU A 31 8.40 0.31 -13.18
C LEU A 31 8.34 -0.28 -11.77
N ALA A 32 9.01 -1.41 -11.51
CA ALA A 32 9.10 -1.98 -10.17
C ALA A 32 9.74 -1.01 -9.16
N VAL A 33 10.82 -0.33 -9.56
CA VAL A 33 11.46 0.70 -8.73
C VAL A 33 10.52 1.90 -8.52
N ILE A 34 9.90 2.39 -9.59
CA ILE A 34 9.01 3.57 -9.55
C ILE A 34 7.79 3.29 -8.67
N PHE A 35 7.07 2.21 -8.95
CA PHE A 35 5.84 1.90 -8.20
C PHE A 35 6.14 1.42 -6.78
N GLY A 36 7.23 0.67 -6.58
CA GLY A 36 7.70 0.31 -5.25
C GLY A 36 8.00 1.55 -4.40
N GLY A 37 8.75 2.49 -4.95
CA GLY A 37 9.07 3.74 -4.27
C GLY A 37 7.84 4.61 -4.01
N ALA A 38 6.97 4.80 -4.99
CA ALA A 38 5.75 5.59 -4.86
C ALA A 38 4.82 4.99 -3.79
N ASN A 39 4.60 3.67 -3.82
CA ASN A 39 3.80 2.99 -2.82
C ASN A 39 4.43 2.99 -1.43
N ALA A 40 5.79 2.91 -1.33
CA ALA A 40 6.47 3.07 -0.05
C ALA A 40 6.20 4.45 0.56
N TYR A 41 6.34 5.52 -0.21
CA TYR A 41 6.04 6.87 0.24
C TYR A 41 4.60 7.01 0.73
N TRP A 42 3.64 6.57 -0.09
CA TRP A 42 2.21 6.68 0.24
C TRP A 42 1.77 5.76 1.35
N GLY A 43 2.20 4.53 1.35
CA GLY A 43 1.85 3.57 2.40
C GLY A 43 2.39 3.97 3.77
N LEU A 44 3.57 4.61 3.82
CA LEU A 44 4.12 5.19 5.05
C LEU A 44 3.37 6.44 5.49
N ARG A 45 2.82 7.21 4.56
CA ARG A 45 2.08 8.43 4.88
C ARG A 45 0.64 8.16 5.32
N VAL A 46 -0.07 7.28 4.61
CA VAL A 46 -1.52 7.04 4.81
C VAL A 46 -1.83 5.66 5.39
N GLY A 47 -0.87 4.73 5.37
CA GLY A 47 -1.08 3.35 5.86
C GLY A 47 -1.83 2.45 4.87
N MET A 48 -1.92 2.85 3.60
CA MET A 48 -2.58 2.11 2.52
C MET A 48 -1.69 2.09 1.29
N THR A 49 -1.79 1.02 0.50
CA THR A 49 -1.13 0.87 -0.80
C THR A 49 -2.17 0.71 -1.90
N VAL A 50 -1.79 1.00 -3.13
CA VAL A 50 -2.65 0.92 -4.31
C VAL A 50 -1.99 0.03 -5.34
N SER A 51 -2.73 -0.92 -5.90
CA SER A 51 -2.22 -1.83 -6.92
C SER A 51 -1.65 -1.08 -8.13
N ALA A 52 -0.46 -1.49 -8.55
CA ALA A 52 0.26 -0.94 -9.68
C ALA A 52 0.04 -1.72 -10.98
N SER A 53 -0.63 -2.87 -10.95
CA SER A 53 -0.79 -3.77 -12.11
C SER A 53 -1.43 -3.08 -13.31
N ILE A 54 -2.56 -2.40 -13.13
CA ILE A 54 -3.25 -1.69 -14.21
C ILE A 54 -2.43 -0.49 -14.72
N PRO A 55 -1.91 0.42 -13.86
CA PRO A 55 -1.03 1.49 -14.29
C PRO A 55 0.21 0.99 -15.04
N ALA A 56 0.85 -0.08 -14.57
CA ALA A 56 2.01 -0.68 -15.22
C ALA A 56 1.67 -1.21 -16.62
N ALA A 57 0.54 -1.91 -16.77
CA ALA A 57 0.05 -2.38 -18.06
C ALA A 57 -0.18 -1.22 -19.04
N VAL A 58 -0.82 -0.14 -18.58
CA VAL A 58 -1.12 1.03 -19.44
C VAL A 58 0.15 1.78 -19.83
N ILE A 59 1.10 1.97 -18.91
CA ILE A 59 2.40 2.60 -19.21
C ILE A 59 3.18 1.72 -20.17
N SER A 60 3.20 0.40 -19.96
CA SER A 60 3.85 -0.56 -20.85
C SER A 60 3.32 -0.43 -22.27
N MET A 61 2.01 -0.46 -22.47
CA MET A 61 1.41 -0.27 -23.79
C MET A 61 1.79 1.08 -24.42
N GLY A 62 1.82 2.15 -23.63
CA GLY A 62 2.26 3.46 -24.08
C GLY A 62 3.71 3.46 -24.58
N VAL A 63 4.62 2.84 -23.85
CA VAL A 63 6.04 2.78 -24.20
C VAL A 63 6.30 1.79 -25.33
N ILE A 64 5.86 0.54 -25.20
CA ILE A 64 6.16 -0.52 -26.17
C ILE A 64 5.51 -0.23 -27.52
N ARG A 65 4.22 0.14 -27.53
CA ARG A 65 3.47 0.31 -28.76
C ARG A 65 3.68 1.68 -29.40
N VAL A 66 3.61 2.77 -28.63
CA VAL A 66 3.67 4.13 -29.18
C VAL A 66 5.10 4.57 -29.43
N ILE A 67 6.02 4.32 -28.48
CA ILE A 67 7.42 4.77 -28.57
C ILE A 67 8.26 3.78 -29.36
N LEU A 68 8.22 2.49 -28.98
CA LEU A 68 9.06 1.46 -29.58
C LEU A 68 8.44 0.81 -30.82
N LYS A 69 7.16 1.10 -31.11
CA LYS A 69 6.42 0.60 -32.28
C LYS A 69 6.42 -0.94 -32.38
N LYS A 70 6.42 -1.61 -31.24
CA LYS A 70 6.27 -3.05 -31.12
C LYS A 70 4.85 -3.39 -30.74
N ASP A 71 4.35 -4.53 -31.18
CA ASP A 71 2.98 -4.96 -30.93
C ASP A 71 3.00 -6.37 -30.33
N SER A 72 3.12 -6.48 -29.01
CA SER A 72 3.07 -7.73 -28.30
C SER A 72 2.37 -7.57 -26.94
N ILE A 73 1.15 -8.08 -26.88
CA ILE A 73 0.37 -8.11 -25.64
C ILE A 73 1.10 -8.89 -24.53
N LEU A 74 1.87 -9.92 -24.91
CA LEU A 74 2.60 -10.74 -23.95
C LEU A 74 3.84 -10.00 -23.40
N GLU A 75 4.51 -9.15 -24.19
CA GLU A 75 5.54 -8.25 -23.65
C GLU A 75 4.95 -7.24 -22.67
N ASN A 76 3.77 -6.66 -22.98
CA ASN A 76 3.08 -5.74 -22.09
C ASN A 76 2.66 -6.42 -20.77
N ASN A 77 2.16 -7.66 -20.84
CA ASN A 77 1.85 -8.45 -19.66
C ASN A 77 3.11 -8.72 -18.82
N MET A 78 4.24 -9.03 -19.45
CA MET A 78 5.51 -9.26 -18.75
C MET A 78 6.01 -7.99 -18.03
N VAL A 79 5.92 -6.83 -18.67
CA VAL A 79 6.28 -5.54 -18.06
C VAL A 79 5.40 -5.27 -16.83
N GLN A 80 4.11 -5.52 -16.95
CA GLN A 80 3.17 -5.35 -15.86
C GLN A 80 3.50 -6.29 -14.70
N THR A 81 3.72 -7.58 -14.97
CA THR A 81 4.11 -8.60 -13.98
C THR A 81 5.39 -8.22 -13.22
N ILE A 82 6.44 -7.80 -13.92
CA ILE A 82 7.70 -7.37 -13.26
C ILE A 82 7.48 -6.07 -12.46
N GLY A 83 6.67 -5.16 -13.01
CA GLY A 83 6.44 -3.83 -12.43
C GLY A 83 5.61 -3.85 -11.16
N SER A 84 4.58 -4.70 -11.09
CA SER A 84 3.69 -4.84 -9.92
C SER A 84 4.39 -5.47 -8.71
N ALA A 85 5.36 -6.36 -8.94
CA ALA A 85 6.17 -6.95 -7.88
C ALA A 85 6.83 -5.89 -6.98
N GLY A 86 7.17 -4.70 -7.54
CA GLY A 86 7.74 -3.59 -6.77
C GLY A 86 6.79 -3.01 -5.73
N GLU A 87 5.55 -2.80 -6.12
CA GLU A 87 4.50 -2.29 -5.23
C GLU A 87 4.20 -3.29 -4.11
N SER A 88 4.03 -4.55 -4.45
CA SER A 88 3.68 -5.59 -3.49
C SER A 88 4.77 -5.84 -2.47
N LEU A 89 6.03 -5.84 -2.88
CA LEU A 89 7.15 -5.95 -1.97
C LEU A 89 7.23 -4.73 -1.05
N ALA A 90 7.01 -3.53 -1.58
CA ALA A 90 6.93 -2.31 -0.80
C ALA A 90 5.84 -2.42 0.27
N ALA A 91 4.62 -2.83 -0.11
CA ALA A 91 3.48 -2.96 0.80
C ALA A 91 3.81 -3.85 2.02
N GLY A 92 4.47 -4.98 1.81
CA GLY A 92 4.88 -5.86 2.90
C GLY A 92 5.96 -5.25 3.81
N ALA A 93 6.96 -4.57 3.23
CA ALA A 93 8.10 -4.02 3.97
C ALA A 93 7.76 -2.81 4.82
N ILE A 94 6.99 -1.85 4.27
CA ILE A 94 6.68 -0.57 4.94
C ILE A 94 5.74 -0.71 6.12
N PHE A 95 5.00 -1.81 6.23
CA PHE A 95 4.09 -2.03 7.36
C PHE A 95 4.82 -2.45 8.64
N THR A 96 6.06 -2.88 8.55
CA THR A 96 6.80 -3.51 9.65
C THR A 96 8.17 -2.88 9.91
N ILE A 97 9.05 -2.79 8.92
CA ILE A 97 10.44 -2.33 9.07
C ILE A 97 10.55 -0.95 9.73
N PRO A 98 9.72 0.06 9.43
CA PRO A 98 9.84 1.36 10.05
C PRO A 98 9.69 1.34 11.57
N ALA A 99 9.08 0.30 12.16
CA ALA A 99 9.03 0.11 13.61
C ALA A 99 10.42 0.05 14.24
N ILE A 100 11.40 -0.57 13.55
CA ILE A 100 12.79 -0.65 14.03
C ILE A 100 13.44 0.74 14.02
N PHE A 101 13.20 1.54 12.98
CA PHE A 101 13.69 2.92 12.90
C PHE A 101 13.09 3.82 13.99
N ILE A 102 11.79 3.67 14.27
CA ILE A 102 11.11 4.41 15.33
C ILE A 102 11.73 4.05 16.68
N TRP A 103 11.95 2.77 16.98
CA TRP A 103 12.67 2.38 18.21
C TRP A 103 14.09 2.95 18.26
N ALA A 104 14.83 2.91 17.15
CA ALA A 104 16.19 3.41 17.10
C ALA A 104 16.29 4.93 17.39
N SER A 105 15.21 5.67 17.11
CA SER A 105 15.13 7.12 17.43
C SER A 105 14.76 7.39 18.90
N GLU A 106 14.23 6.40 19.62
CA GLU A 106 13.80 6.53 21.01
C GLU A 106 14.97 6.35 21.98
N LYS A 107 15.19 7.32 22.86
CA LYS A 107 16.26 7.26 23.86
C LYS A 107 16.08 6.07 24.80
N GLY A 108 17.11 5.24 24.92
CA GLY A 108 17.11 4.10 25.84
C GLY A 108 16.45 2.83 25.33
N SER A 109 16.00 2.77 24.07
CA SER A 109 15.42 1.57 23.46
C SER A 109 16.40 0.40 23.32
N GLY A 110 17.70 0.69 23.23
CA GLY A 110 18.73 -0.31 22.96
C GLY A 110 18.67 -0.90 21.54
N VAL A 111 17.81 -0.37 20.67
CA VAL A 111 17.65 -0.80 19.27
C VAL A 111 18.50 0.11 18.38
N THR A 112 19.23 -0.49 17.44
CA THR A 112 19.93 0.23 16.38
C THR A 112 19.14 0.17 15.08
N ALA A 113 19.22 1.23 14.27
CA ALA A 113 18.59 1.24 12.94
C ALA A 113 19.15 0.10 12.09
N PRO A 114 18.28 -0.60 11.33
CA PRO A 114 18.71 -1.72 10.50
C PRO A 114 19.63 -1.21 9.39
N SER A 115 20.63 -2.00 8.96
CA SER A 115 21.47 -1.63 7.82
C SER A 115 20.70 -1.73 6.49
N PHE A 116 21.15 -1.01 5.47
CA PHE A 116 20.60 -1.15 4.11
C PHE A 116 20.59 -2.61 3.65
N VAL A 117 21.70 -3.32 3.90
CA VAL A 117 21.85 -4.72 3.53
C VAL A 117 20.83 -5.61 4.26
N SER A 118 20.63 -5.36 5.56
CA SER A 118 19.63 -6.07 6.37
C SER A 118 18.22 -5.90 5.78
N ILE A 119 17.82 -4.67 5.47
CA ILE A 119 16.50 -4.39 4.87
C ILE A 119 16.37 -5.09 3.51
N ALA A 120 17.36 -4.92 2.64
CA ALA A 120 17.34 -5.51 1.29
C ALA A 120 17.27 -7.05 1.35
N LEU A 121 18.02 -7.69 2.25
CA LEU A 121 18.02 -9.15 2.40
C LEU A 121 16.70 -9.67 2.98
N ILE A 122 16.14 -9.01 3.99
CA ILE A 122 14.82 -9.35 4.55
C ILE A 122 13.75 -9.24 3.45
N ALA A 123 13.77 -8.15 2.71
CA ALA A 123 12.83 -7.92 1.61
C ALA A 123 13.00 -8.92 0.47
N LEU A 124 14.23 -9.22 0.09
CA LEU A 124 14.57 -10.22 -0.93
C LEU A 124 14.08 -11.61 -0.55
N CYS A 125 14.34 -12.05 0.67
CA CYS A 125 13.90 -13.35 1.16
C CYS A 125 12.37 -13.45 1.16
N GLY A 126 11.68 -12.42 1.63
CA GLY A 126 10.22 -12.36 1.62
C GLY A 126 9.65 -12.37 0.20
N GLY A 127 10.21 -11.56 -0.69
CA GLY A 127 9.79 -11.49 -2.09
C GLY A 127 9.94 -12.82 -2.83
N ILE A 128 11.10 -13.45 -2.74
CA ILE A 128 11.35 -14.75 -3.38
C ILE A 128 10.44 -15.84 -2.80
N LEU A 129 10.31 -15.92 -1.47
CA LEU A 129 9.42 -16.91 -0.84
C LEU A 129 7.96 -16.71 -1.24
N GLY A 130 7.48 -15.47 -1.36
CA GLY A 130 6.11 -15.16 -1.77
C GLY A 130 5.79 -15.72 -3.16
N VAL A 131 6.67 -15.47 -4.13
CA VAL A 131 6.54 -16.03 -5.47
C VAL A 131 6.62 -17.54 -5.45
N LEU A 132 7.63 -18.12 -4.79
CA LEU A 132 7.82 -19.58 -4.76
C LEU A 132 6.64 -20.31 -4.09
N PHE A 133 6.03 -19.74 -3.06
CA PHE A 133 4.86 -20.33 -2.41
C PHE A 133 3.61 -20.25 -3.28
N MET A 134 3.49 -19.26 -4.18
CA MET A 134 2.35 -19.16 -5.10
C MET A 134 2.42 -20.19 -6.24
N VAL A 135 3.62 -20.59 -6.69
CA VAL A 135 3.77 -21.52 -7.83
C VAL A 135 2.92 -22.80 -7.66
N PRO A 136 3.02 -23.55 -6.54
CA PRO A 136 2.22 -24.78 -6.36
C PRO A 136 0.71 -24.53 -6.22
N LEU A 137 0.30 -23.31 -5.91
CA LEU A 137 -1.09 -22.94 -5.71
C LEU A 137 -1.79 -22.53 -7.02
N ARG A 138 -1.03 -22.15 -8.05
CA ARG A 138 -1.53 -21.60 -9.31
C ARG A 138 -2.60 -22.47 -9.96
N THR A 139 -2.33 -23.75 -10.13
CA THR A 139 -3.27 -24.65 -10.81
C THR A 139 -4.61 -24.70 -10.06
N ALA A 140 -4.59 -24.85 -8.74
CA ALA A 140 -5.79 -24.91 -7.92
C ALA A 140 -6.59 -23.59 -7.95
N LEU A 141 -5.93 -22.46 -7.73
CA LEU A 141 -6.60 -21.17 -7.53
C LEU A 141 -6.93 -20.45 -8.86
N ILE A 142 -6.04 -20.51 -9.85
CA ILE A 142 -6.21 -19.76 -11.10
C ILE A 142 -6.92 -20.57 -12.17
N VAL A 143 -6.61 -21.88 -12.29
CA VAL A 143 -7.14 -22.73 -13.35
C VAL A 143 -8.41 -23.45 -12.91
N GLU A 144 -8.36 -24.24 -11.82
CA GLU A 144 -9.50 -25.05 -11.37
C GLU A 144 -10.65 -24.17 -10.82
N GLU A 145 -10.33 -23.08 -10.11
CA GLU A 145 -11.31 -22.15 -9.54
C GLU A 145 -11.57 -20.91 -10.43
N HIS A 146 -11.25 -20.97 -11.73
CA HIS A 146 -11.43 -19.82 -12.66
C HIS A 146 -12.84 -19.22 -12.65
N GLY A 147 -13.88 -20.05 -12.56
CA GLY A 147 -15.28 -19.57 -12.51
C GLY A 147 -15.76 -19.17 -11.11
N VAL A 148 -14.95 -19.37 -10.06
CA VAL A 148 -15.31 -19.12 -8.65
C VAL A 148 -14.54 -17.90 -8.11
N LEU A 149 -13.25 -17.79 -8.43
CA LEU A 149 -12.39 -16.69 -8.03
C LEU A 149 -12.25 -15.68 -9.18
N PRO A 150 -12.89 -14.49 -9.07
CA PRO A 150 -12.88 -13.50 -10.13
C PRO A 150 -11.52 -12.85 -10.35
N TYR A 151 -10.67 -12.73 -9.31
CA TYR A 151 -9.42 -11.97 -9.37
C TYR A 151 -9.64 -10.59 -9.99
N PRO A 152 -10.35 -9.67 -9.32
CA PRO A 152 -10.90 -8.48 -9.95
C PRO A 152 -9.85 -7.58 -10.61
N GLU A 153 -8.69 -7.39 -10.00
CA GLU A 153 -7.63 -6.54 -10.56
C GLU A 153 -6.90 -7.25 -11.71
N GLY A 154 -6.59 -8.55 -11.57
CA GLY A 154 -5.99 -9.34 -12.64
C GLY A 154 -6.88 -9.46 -13.86
N THR A 155 -8.20 -9.64 -13.66
CA THR A 155 -9.17 -9.65 -14.75
C THR A 155 -9.28 -8.26 -15.41
N ALA A 156 -9.39 -7.20 -14.63
CA ALA A 156 -9.42 -5.83 -15.15
C ALA A 156 -8.13 -5.47 -15.91
N CYS A 157 -6.98 -5.92 -15.41
CA CYS A 157 -5.69 -5.73 -16.10
C CYS A 157 -5.67 -6.45 -17.45
N ALA A 158 -6.17 -7.69 -17.52
CA ALA A 158 -6.32 -8.43 -18.77
C ALA A 158 -7.25 -7.69 -19.74
N GLU A 159 -8.41 -7.22 -19.27
CA GLU A 159 -9.34 -6.42 -20.09
C GLU A 159 -8.68 -5.14 -20.64
N VAL A 160 -7.84 -4.47 -19.84
CA VAL A 160 -7.09 -3.29 -20.28
C VAL A 160 -6.05 -3.63 -21.34
N LEU A 161 -5.33 -4.74 -21.18
CA LEU A 161 -4.36 -5.22 -22.18
C LEU A 161 -5.06 -5.58 -23.50
N LEU A 162 -6.20 -6.28 -23.44
CA LEU A 162 -7.00 -6.63 -24.60
C LEU A 162 -7.57 -5.38 -25.31
N ALA A 163 -8.14 -4.46 -24.56
CA ALA A 163 -8.62 -3.19 -25.12
C ALA A 163 -7.49 -2.32 -25.71
N GLY A 164 -6.26 -2.50 -25.22
CA GLY A 164 -5.08 -1.87 -25.76
C GLY A 164 -4.73 -2.33 -27.17
N GLU A 165 -5.06 -3.57 -27.52
CA GLU A 165 -4.91 -4.10 -28.89
C GLU A 165 -5.85 -3.37 -29.88
N GLU A 166 -6.98 -2.85 -29.41
CA GLU A 166 -7.98 -2.17 -30.24
C GLU A 166 -7.75 -0.64 -30.39
N GLY A 167 -6.82 -0.02 -29.63
CA GLY A 167 -6.46 1.40 -29.80
C GLY A 167 -6.22 2.21 -28.53
N GLY A 168 -5.00 2.64 -28.33
CA GLY A 168 -4.38 3.18 -27.11
C GLY A 168 -4.79 4.56 -26.60
N SER A 169 -6.07 4.90 -26.37
CA SER A 169 -6.45 6.19 -25.76
C SER A 169 -6.29 6.23 -24.22
N LYS A 170 -6.26 5.09 -23.56
CA LYS A 170 -6.22 4.97 -22.09
C LYS A 170 -4.87 5.34 -21.48
N SER A 171 -3.76 5.04 -22.15
CA SER A 171 -2.42 5.41 -21.68
C SER A 171 -2.22 6.92 -21.52
N LYS A 172 -2.81 7.72 -22.40
CA LYS A 172 -2.75 9.20 -22.30
C LYS A 172 -3.34 9.74 -21.01
N VAL A 173 -4.36 9.06 -20.46
CA VAL A 173 -5.04 9.46 -19.23
C VAL A 173 -4.14 9.25 -18.01
N VAL A 174 -3.44 8.11 -17.94
CA VAL A 174 -2.48 7.82 -16.85
C VAL A 174 -1.31 8.79 -16.89
N PHE A 175 -0.69 8.98 -18.08
CA PHE A 175 0.41 9.92 -18.24
C PHE A 175 0.01 11.37 -17.94
N ALA A 176 -1.22 11.77 -18.28
CA ALA A 176 -1.74 13.09 -17.91
C ALA A 176 -1.85 13.23 -16.39
N GLY A 177 -2.42 12.24 -15.70
CA GLY A 177 -2.50 12.19 -14.24
C GLY A 177 -1.12 12.29 -13.60
N LEU A 178 -0.17 11.46 -14.08
CA LEU A 178 1.20 11.43 -13.60
C LEU A 178 1.91 12.79 -13.79
N GLY A 179 1.86 13.35 -15.00
CA GLY A 179 2.54 14.62 -15.31
C GLY A 179 1.95 15.80 -14.54
N ILE A 180 0.62 15.92 -14.48
CA ILE A 180 -0.05 17.01 -13.77
C ILE A 180 0.24 16.93 -12.28
N ALA A 181 0.13 15.75 -11.67
CA ALA A 181 0.41 15.57 -10.25
C ALA A 181 1.89 15.79 -9.91
N ALA A 182 2.81 15.34 -10.75
CA ALA A 182 4.23 15.56 -10.58
C ALA A 182 4.58 17.06 -10.57
N VAL A 183 4.08 17.81 -11.55
CA VAL A 183 4.28 19.27 -11.63
C VAL A 183 3.64 19.97 -10.43
N TYR A 184 2.40 19.61 -10.09
CA TYR A 184 1.69 20.18 -8.94
C TYR A 184 2.45 19.96 -7.63
N LYS A 185 2.88 18.72 -7.37
CA LYS A 185 3.66 18.36 -6.16
C LYS A 185 4.97 19.13 -6.09
N PHE A 186 5.67 19.26 -7.22
CA PHE A 186 6.93 20.01 -7.27
C PHE A 186 6.70 21.51 -6.98
N ILE A 187 5.61 22.09 -7.47
CA ILE A 187 5.23 23.49 -7.20
C ILE A 187 4.87 23.67 -5.72
N ALA A 188 4.05 22.76 -5.16
CA ALA A 188 3.56 22.88 -3.79
C ALA A 188 4.67 22.62 -2.76
N ASP A 189 5.36 21.49 -2.84
CA ASP A 189 6.33 21.03 -1.82
C ASP A 189 7.79 21.33 -2.18
N GLY A 190 8.12 21.34 -3.47
CA GLY A 190 9.46 21.64 -3.94
C GLY A 190 9.75 23.14 -3.90
N LEU A 191 8.98 23.93 -4.64
CA LEU A 191 9.13 25.37 -4.70
C LEU A 191 8.45 26.09 -3.51
N LYS A 192 7.50 25.43 -2.85
CA LYS A 192 6.69 25.99 -1.76
C LYS A 192 6.03 27.30 -2.14
N LEU A 193 5.34 27.32 -3.31
CA LEU A 193 4.58 28.49 -3.75
C LEU A 193 3.30 28.69 -2.95
N PHE A 194 2.74 27.63 -2.37
CA PHE A 194 1.65 27.64 -1.40
C PHE A 194 1.83 26.45 -0.45
N PRO A 195 1.27 26.52 0.78
CA PRO A 195 1.33 25.40 1.70
C PRO A 195 0.54 24.21 1.18
N SER A 196 1.14 23.01 1.24
CA SER A 196 0.46 21.76 0.92
C SER A 196 -0.56 21.34 1.98
N GLU A 197 -0.32 21.73 3.23
CA GLU A 197 -1.24 21.55 4.35
C GLU A 197 -1.94 22.86 4.65
N VAL A 198 -3.25 22.87 4.43
CA VAL A 198 -4.13 23.99 4.78
C VAL A 198 -4.80 23.63 6.10
N GLU A 199 -4.49 24.39 7.15
CA GLU A 199 -5.04 24.17 8.48
C GLU A 199 -5.63 25.47 9.05
N PHE A 200 -6.80 25.31 9.67
CA PHE A 200 -7.46 26.36 10.45
C PHE A 200 -7.62 25.86 11.87
N SER A 201 -6.74 26.30 12.77
CA SER A 201 -6.75 25.95 14.18
C SER A 201 -7.61 26.93 14.99
N MET A 202 -8.39 26.35 15.90
CA MET A 202 -9.20 27.09 16.88
C MET A 202 -8.66 26.74 18.28
N GLN A 203 -8.42 27.76 19.09
CA GLN A 203 -7.99 27.62 20.48
C GLN A 203 -8.99 28.33 21.39
N GLY A 204 -9.14 27.80 22.62
CA GLY A 204 -10.03 28.37 23.62
C GLY A 204 -11.01 27.35 24.18
N GLN A 205 -12.29 27.69 24.31
CA GLN A 205 -13.30 26.78 24.86
C GLN A 205 -13.52 25.52 24.00
N TYR A 206 -13.23 25.60 22.71
CA TYR A 206 -13.32 24.47 21.76
C TYR A 206 -12.01 24.39 20.99
N THR A 207 -11.01 23.77 21.60
CA THR A 207 -9.70 23.57 21.00
C THR A 207 -9.80 22.47 19.93
N THR A 208 -9.57 22.82 18.69
CA THR A 208 -9.57 21.87 17.54
C THR A 208 -8.78 22.44 16.38
N SER A 209 -8.58 21.63 15.35
CA SER A 209 -8.19 22.12 14.01
C SER A 209 -8.98 21.42 12.92
N VAL A 210 -9.22 22.14 11.84
CA VAL A 210 -9.81 21.62 10.61
C VAL A 210 -8.85 21.91 9.47
N GLY A 211 -8.54 20.92 8.69
CA GLY A 211 -7.53 21.07 7.64
C GLY A 211 -7.70 20.10 6.50
N MET A 212 -6.95 20.36 5.45
CA MET A 212 -6.87 19.53 4.26
C MET A 212 -5.47 19.60 3.65
N ASP A 213 -4.91 18.45 3.36
CA ASP A 213 -3.75 18.35 2.49
C ASP A 213 -4.20 18.55 1.04
N VAL A 214 -3.74 19.61 0.41
CA VAL A 214 -4.18 20.01 -0.93
C VAL A 214 -3.32 19.36 -2.02
N LEU A 215 -2.94 18.08 -1.83
CA LEU A 215 -2.13 17.33 -2.75
C LEU A 215 -2.94 16.33 -3.59
N PRO A 216 -2.47 16.02 -4.82
CA PRO A 216 -3.22 15.23 -5.80
C PRO A 216 -3.54 13.81 -5.36
N ALA A 217 -2.57 13.11 -4.80
CA ALA A 217 -2.68 11.67 -4.61
C ALA A 217 -3.73 11.29 -3.57
N LEU A 218 -3.94 12.07 -2.51
CA LEU A 218 -4.97 11.78 -1.52
C LEU A 218 -6.38 11.84 -2.12
N ALA A 219 -6.65 12.81 -2.99
CA ALA A 219 -7.88 12.84 -3.77
C ALA A 219 -7.97 11.64 -4.72
N GLY A 220 -6.84 11.25 -5.33
CA GLY A 220 -6.73 10.05 -6.16
C GLY A 220 -7.06 8.77 -5.37
N VAL A 221 -6.49 8.59 -4.19
CA VAL A 221 -6.80 7.47 -3.28
C VAL A 221 -8.30 7.45 -2.96
N GLY A 222 -8.87 8.60 -2.58
CA GLY A 222 -10.30 8.71 -2.30
C GLY A 222 -11.18 8.33 -3.50
N TYR A 223 -10.77 8.75 -4.71
CA TYR A 223 -11.46 8.36 -5.94
C TYR A 223 -11.40 6.85 -6.18
N ILE A 224 -10.25 6.20 -5.99
CA ILE A 224 -10.08 4.76 -6.18
C ILE A 224 -10.86 3.97 -5.13
N CYS A 225 -10.74 4.32 -3.85
CA CYS A 225 -11.42 3.64 -2.74
C CYS A 225 -12.94 3.82 -2.77
N GLY A 226 -13.42 4.92 -3.34
CA GLY A 226 -14.83 5.27 -3.40
C GLY A 226 -15.35 5.92 -2.11
N VAL A 227 -16.58 6.45 -2.18
CA VAL A 227 -17.18 7.26 -1.11
C VAL A 227 -17.34 6.50 0.20
N GLN A 228 -17.61 5.20 0.14
CA GLN A 228 -17.92 4.40 1.32
C GLN A 228 -16.69 4.28 2.24
N VAL A 229 -15.56 3.83 1.71
CA VAL A 229 -14.31 3.72 2.46
C VAL A 229 -13.80 5.10 2.88
N SER A 230 -13.86 6.08 1.99
CA SER A 230 -13.48 7.47 2.26
C SER A 230 -14.28 8.07 3.42
N SER A 231 -15.59 7.79 3.50
CA SER A 231 -16.43 8.28 4.59
C SER A 231 -16.10 7.65 5.94
N TYR A 232 -15.72 6.38 5.97
CA TYR A 232 -15.29 5.73 7.21
C TYR A 232 -13.97 6.30 7.73
N LEU A 233 -13.00 6.51 6.85
CA LEU A 233 -11.75 7.20 7.19
C LEU A 233 -12.03 8.62 7.72
N PHE A 234 -12.84 9.38 7.01
CA PHE A 234 -13.18 10.74 7.42
C PHE A 234 -13.93 10.79 8.75
N ALA A 235 -14.86 9.85 8.99
CA ALA A 235 -15.59 9.75 10.27
C ALA A 235 -14.64 9.50 11.46
N GLY A 236 -13.60 8.69 11.29
CA GLY A 236 -12.53 8.53 12.28
C GLY A 236 -11.81 9.85 12.58
N GLY A 237 -11.44 10.62 11.53
CA GLY A 237 -10.84 11.94 11.66
C GLY A 237 -11.75 12.96 12.37
N VAL A 238 -13.06 12.94 12.06
CA VAL A 238 -14.06 13.77 12.73
C VAL A 238 -14.14 13.43 14.23
N LEU A 239 -14.19 12.14 14.58
CA LEU A 239 -14.17 11.72 15.98
C LEU A 239 -12.88 12.20 16.68
N SER A 240 -11.74 12.06 16.04
CA SER A 240 -10.44 12.50 16.56
C SER A 240 -10.42 14.00 16.84
N TYR A 241 -10.63 14.80 15.80
CA TYR A 241 -10.38 16.23 15.84
C TYR A 241 -11.55 17.06 16.37
N LEU A 242 -12.79 16.67 16.06
CA LEU A 242 -13.97 17.45 16.45
C LEU A 242 -14.64 16.95 17.73
N VAL A 243 -14.23 15.79 18.28
CA VAL A 243 -14.81 15.26 19.52
C VAL A 243 -13.73 15.03 20.58
N LEU A 244 -12.75 14.16 20.31
CA LEU A 244 -11.79 13.75 21.34
C LEU A 244 -10.82 14.88 21.73
N ILE A 245 -10.27 15.62 20.77
CA ILE A 245 -9.35 16.74 21.06
C ILE A 245 -10.04 17.81 21.89
N PRO A 246 -11.22 18.35 21.50
CA PRO A 246 -11.93 19.32 22.31
C PRO A 246 -12.34 18.79 23.70
N ALA A 247 -12.74 17.52 23.78
CA ALA A 247 -13.10 16.89 25.05
C ALA A 247 -11.89 16.80 25.99
N ILE A 248 -10.72 16.37 25.50
CA ILE A 248 -9.48 16.29 26.30
C ILE A 248 -9.06 17.69 26.78
N ALA A 249 -9.11 18.71 25.91
CA ALA A 249 -8.80 20.08 26.29
C ALA A 249 -9.76 20.62 27.35
N TYR A 250 -11.06 20.44 27.14
CA TYR A 250 -12.11 20.97 28.00
C TYR A 250 -12.12 20.29 29.38
N PHE A 251 -12.15 18.96 29.43
CA PHE A 251 -12.21 18.23 30.71
C PHE A 251 -10.87 18.19 31.44
N GLY A 252 -9.73 18.30 30.71
CA GLY A 252 -8.41 18.45 31.31
C GLY A 252 -8.23 19.81 32.00
N GLY A 253 -8.81 20.87 31.44
CA GLY A 253 -8.85 22.21 32.00
C GLY A 253 -7.46 22.73 32.41
N ASP A 254 -7.36 23.20 33.64
CA ASP A 254 -6.10 23.73 34.22
C ASP A 254 -5.16 22.63 34.76
N SER A 255 -5.53 21.35 34.64
CA SER A 255 -4.67 20.25 35.06
C SER A 255 -3.41 20.19 34.20
N LEU A 256 -2.26 19.90 34.82
CA LEU A 256 -0.98 19.80 34.13
C LEU A 256 -0.94 18.56 33.23
N SER A 257 -0.56 18.76 31.99
CA SER A 257 -0.36 17.69 31.02
C SER A 257 1.08 17.11 31.10
N LYS A 258 1.35 16.08 30.31
CA LYS A 258 2.72 15.55 30.13
C LYS A 258 3.55 16.39 29.15
N VAL A 259 2.94 17.34 28.48
CA VAL A 259 3.61 18.21 27.49
C VAL A 259 4.30 19.36 28.23
N VAL A 260 5.55 19.58 27.91
CA VAL A 260 6.35 20.65 28.48
C VAL A 260 6.64 21.73 27.43
N ASP A 261 6.76 22.97 27.87
CA ASP A 261 7.20 24.08 27.03
C ASP A 261 8.73 24.05 26.80
N GLU A 262 9.26 25.03 26.07
CA GLU A 262 10.69 25.16 25.77
C GLU A 262 11.54 25.34 27.04
N THR A 263 10.94 25.76 28.16
CA THR A 263 11.60 25.94 29.47
C THR A 263 11.55 24.69 30.35
N GLY A 264 10.88 23.60 29.89
CA GLY A 264 10.68 22.36 30.64
C GLY A 264 9.52 22.40 31.62
N LYS A 265 8.67 23.45 31.59
CA LYS A 265 7.49 23.57 32.46
C LYS A 265 6.30 22.85 31.82
N ALA A 266 5.61 22.03 32.61
CA ALA A 266 4.41 21.34 32.14
C ALA A 266 3.29 22.34 31.79
N LEU A 267 2.69 22.15 30.62
CA LEU A 267 1.56 22.94 30.14
C LEU A 267 0.23 22.36 30.67
N ALA A 268 -0.73 23.23 30.97
CA ALA A 268 -2.08 22.82 31.27
C ALA A 268 -2.81 22.37 29.99
N PHE A 269 -3.81 21.50 30.12
CA PHE A 269 -4.54 20.96 28.96
C PHE A 269 -5.22 22.03 28.12
N ASN A 270 -5.77 23.08 28.73
CA ASN A 270 -6.38 24.21 28.04
C ASN A 270 -5.39 25.12 27.28
N GLN A 271 -4.09 24.95 27.53
CA GLN A 271 -3.01 25.67 26.83
C GLN A 271 -2.49 24.88 25.64
N LEU A 272 -2.84 23.59 25.51
CA LEU A 272 -2.36 22.75 24.42
C LEU A 272 -3.07 23.10 23.11
N GLY A 273 -2.33 23.10 22.03
CA GLY A 273 -2.88 23.12 20.67
C GLY A 273 -3.42 21.74 20.25
N ALA A 274 -4.24 21.72 19.19
CA ALA A 274 -4.85 20.49 18.68
C ALA A 274 -3.81 19.44 18.30
N SER A 275 -2.71 19.83 17.63
CA SER A 275 -1.62 18.93 17.24
C SER A 275 -0.91 18.31 18.46
N GLN A 276 -0.70 19.08 19.54
CA GLN A 276 -0.09 18.59 20.78
C GLN A 276 -0.99 17.56 21.49
N ILE A 277 -2.31 17.81 21.52
CA ILE A 277 -3.27 16.86 22.11
C ILE A 277 -3.36 15.61 21.24
N TRP A 278 -3.39 15.77 19.93
CA TRP A 278 -3.40 14.63 19.01
C TRP A 278 -2.16 13.74 19.20
N SER A 279 -0.95 14.30 19.16
CA SER A 279 0.30 13.53 19.20
C SER A 279 0.53 12.82 20.54
N ASN A 280 0.10 13.42 21.66
CA ASN A 280 0.38 12.90 23.01
C ASN A 280 -0.75 12.03 23.57
N TYR A 281 -1.98 12.12 23.05
CA TYR A 281 -3.15 11.42 23.61
C TYR A 281 -3.96 10.69 22.53
N VAL A 282 -4.51 11.40 21.55
CA VAL A 282 -5.47 10.82 20.60
C VAL A 282 -4.82 9.80 19.67
N ARG A 283 -3.56 10.01 19.31
CA ARG A 283 -2.77 9.07 18.51
C ARG A 283 -2.69 7.68 19.16
N TYR A 284 -2.55 7.59 20.49
CA TYR A 284 -2.56 6.30 21.21
C TYR A 284 -3.94 5.67 21.24
N ILE A 285 -5.01 6.48 21.33
CA ILE A 285 -6.38 6.00 21.19
C ILE A 285 -6.58 5.42 19.79
N GLY A 286 -6.19 6.17 18.75
CA GLY A 286 -6.25 5.72 17.38
C GLY A 286 -5.46 4.44 17.13
N ALA A 287 -4.24 4.33 17.68
CA ALA A 287 -3.41 3.14 17.57
C ALA A 287 -4.06 1.92 18.26
N GLY A 288 -4.66 2.09 19.44
CA GLY A 288 -5.46 1.05 20.10
C GLY A 288 -6.65 0.59 19.27
N ALA A 289 -7.34 1.54 18.60
CA ALA A 289 -8.45 1.23 17.71
C ALA A 289 -7.99 0.47 16.46
N VAL A 290 -6.85 0.86 15.83
CA VAL A 290 -6.27 0.14 14.69
C VAL A 290 -5.85 -1.27 15.07
N ALA A 291 -5.24 -1.45 16.26
CA ALA A 291 -4.87 -2.77 16.79
C ALA A 291 -6.09 -3.68 16.95
N ALA A 292 -7.14 -3.16 17.59
CA ALA A 292 -8.39 -3.90 17.77
C ALA A 292 -9.07 -4.19 16.42
N GLY A 293 -9.11 -3.22 15.51
CA GLY A 293 -9.66 -3.38 14.15
C GLY A 293 -8.92 -4.46 13.35
N GLY A 294 -7.59 -4.50 13.43
CA GLY A 294 -6.79 -5.56 12.83
C GLY A 294 -7.08 -6.94 13.41
N LEU A 295 -7.19 -7.06 14.75
CA LEU A 295 -7.56 -8.31 15.43
C LEU A 295 -8.99 -8.76 15.10
N ILE A 296 -9.95 -7.86 15.09
CA ILE A 296 -11.34 -8.15 14.73
C ILE A 296 -11.40 -8.64 13.27
N SER A 297 -10.71 -7.96 12.36
CA SER A 297 -10.60 -8.37 10.96
C SER A 297 -10.00 -9.76 10.82
N LEU A 298 -8.93 -10.06 11.56
CA LEU A 298 -8.32 -11.37 11.62
C LEU A 298 -9.30 -12.44 12.10
N ILE A 299 -9.96 -12.22 13.26
CA ILE A 299 -10.91 -13.19 13.84
C ILE A 299 -12.03 -13.50 12.84
N LYS A 300 -12.55 -12.49 12.14
CA LYS A 300 -13.59 -12.65 11.12
C LYS A 300 -13.12 -13.45 9.91
N THR A 301 -11.90 -13.22 9.46
CA THR A 301 -11.36 -13.89 8.27
C THR A 301 -10.77 -15.27 8.59
N PHE A 302 -10.42 -15.54 9.85
CA PHE A 302 -9.76 -16.78 10.27
C PHE A 302 -10.49 -18.07 9.86
N PRO A 303 -11.83 -18.21 10.01
CA PRO A 303 -12.53 -19.40 9.54
C PRO A 303 -12.42 -19.58 8.01
N THR A 304 -12.44 -18.49 7.26
CA THR A 304 -12.25 -18.50 5.80
C THR A 304 -10.81 -18.88 5.47
N MET A 305 -9.82 -18.38 6.22
CA MET A 305 -8.42 -18.73 6.07
C MET A 305 -8.18 -20.24 6.21
N ILE A 306 -8.73 -20.86 7.26
CA ILE A 306 -8.59 -22.31 7.50
C ILE A 306 -9.26 -23.11 6.37
N LYS A 307 -10.48 -22.74 5.96
CA LYS A 307 -11.16 -23.39 4.84
C LYS A 307 -10.38 -23.27 3.55
N THR A 308 -9.88 -22.09 3.25
CA THR A 308 -9.07 -21.76 2.06
C THR A 308 -7.81 -22.61 2.00
N PHE A 309 -7.07 -22.65 3.10
CA PHE A 309 -5.86 -23.48 3.21
C PHE A 309 -6.20 -24.97 2.96
N GLY A 310 -7.27 -25.48 3.58
CA GLY A 310 -7.73 -26.84 3.38
C GLY A 310 -8.11 -27.15 1.93
N HIS A 311 -8.73 -26.20 1.21
CA HIS A 311 -9.06 -26.36 -0.22
C HIS A 311 -7.81 -26.33 -1.10
N ALA A 312 -6.89 -25.39 -0.89
CA ALA A 312 -5.65 -25.32 -1.65
C ALA A 312 -4.78 -26.57 -1.46
N MET A 313 -4.71 -27.11 -0.24
CA MET A 313 -3.97 -28.35 0.05
C MET A 313 -4.55 -29.57 -0.66
N LYS A 314 -5.85 -29.63 -0.94
CA LYS A 314 -6.45 -30.72 -1.74
C LYS A 314 -6.03 -30.68 -3.22
N GLY A 315 -5.71 -29.49 -3.75
CA GLY A 315 -5.17 -29.30 -5.10
C GLY A 315 -3.64 -29.45 -5.19
N PHE A 316 -2.96 -29.45 -4.05
CA PHE A 316 -1.51 -29.49 -3.98
C PHE A 316 -0.96 -30.80 -4.57
N GLY A 317 -0.02 -30.69 -5.51
CA GLY A 317 0.64 -31.85 -6.13
C GLY A 317 -0.08 -32.50 -7.30
N LYS A 318 -1.23 -31.99 -7.74
CA LYS A 318 -1.81 -32.41 -9.01
C LYS A 318 -0.93 -31.89 -10.15
N LYS A 319 -0.16 -32.82 -10.76
CA LYS A 319 0.66 -32.53 -11.94
C LYS A 319 -0.25 -32.24 -13.11
N GLY A 320 -0.18 -31.03 -13.64
CA GLY A 320 -0.54 -30.79 -15.02
C GLY A 320 0.57 -31.37 -15.92
N ASP A 321 0.39 -32.57 -16.39
CA ASP A 321 1.29 -33.23 -17.33
C ASP A 321 0.98 -32.74 -18.76
N SER A 322 1.05 -31.41 -18.98
CA SER A 322 0.75 -30.85 -20.27
C SER A 322 1.97 -30.24 -20.91
N GLN A 323 2.19 -30.59 -22.18
CA GLN A 323 3.22 -29.98 -23.03
C GLN A 323 2.85 -28.55 -23.49
N LEU A 324 1.69 -28.04 -23.10
CA LEU A 324 1.19 -26.73 -23.52
C LEU A 324 1.93 -25.59 -22.80
N ARG A 325 2.37 -24.60 -23.56
CA ARG A 325 3.08 -23.39 -23.09
C ARG A 325 2.35 -22.71 -21.92
N THR A 326 1.04 -22.55 -22.02
CA THR A 326 0.18 -21.88 -21.02
C THR A 326 -0.05 -22.66 -19.71
N GLN A 327 0.54 -23.86 -19.60
CA GLN A 327 0.43 -24.71 -18.42
C GLN A 327 1.80 -25.05 -17.78
N GLN A 328 2.89 -24.47 -18.33
CA GLN A 328 4.24 -24.69 -17.81
C GLN A 328 4.50 -23.78 -16.63
N ASP A 329 4.77 -24.36 -15.46
CA ASP A 329 5.23 -23.69 -14.25
C ASP A 329 6.73 -23.94 -14.00
N ILE A 330 7.32 -23.18 -13.08
CA ILE A 330 8.64 -23.51 -12.52
C ILE A 330 8.57 -24.90 -11.89
N SER A 331 9.58 -25.74 -12.16
CA SER A 331 9.57 -27.12 -11.67
C SER A 331 9.54 -27.18 -10.12
N MET A 332 8.75 -28.10 -9.57
CA MET A 332 8.59 -28.25 -8.12
C MET A 332 9.92 -28.50 -7.39
N LYS A 333 10.90 -29.13 -8.09
CA LYS A 333 12.25 -29.32 -7.52
C LYS A 333 12.97 -27.99 -7.30
N VAL A 334 12.84 -27.04 -8.24
CA VAL A 334 13.40 -25.69 -8.11
C VAL A 334 12.68 -24.90 -7.02
N VAL A 335 11.35 -25.02 -6.93
CA VAL A 335 10.55 -24.38 -5.88
C VAL A 335 10.97 -24.85 -4.50
N LEU A 336 10.98 -26.15 -4.26
CA LEU A 336 11.35 -26.71 -2.95
C LEU A 336 12.83 -26.43 -2.61
N GLY A 337 13.72 -26.57 -3.58
CA GLY A 337 15.15 -26.23 -3.41
C GLY A 337 15.34 -24.75 -3.08
N GLY A 338 14.63 -23.86 -3.78
CA GLY A 338 14.65 -22.43 -3.53
C GLY A 338 14.14 -22.06 -2.13
N ILE A 339 13.01 -22.62 -1.71
CA ILE A 339 12.47 -22.42 -0.35
C ILE A 339 13.49 -22.85 0.71
N LEU A 340 14.11 -24.02 0.53
CA LEU A 340 15.12 -24.52 1.46
C LEU A 340 16.35 -23.61 1.51
N ILE A 341 16.86 -23.19 0.37
CA ILE A 341 18.01 -22.27 0.28
C ILE A 341 17.69 -20.95 0.99
N ILE A 342 16.54 -20.34 0.73
CA ILE A 342 16.15 -19.08 1.38
C ILE A 342 15.98 -19.27 2.89
N ALA A 343 15.36 -20.37 3.34
CA ALA A 343 15.22 -20.67 4.77
C ALA A 343 16.58 -20.79 5.48
N VAL A 344 17.55 -21.46 4.84
CA VAL A 344 18.92 -21.59 5.35
C VAL A 344 19.64 -20.23 5.34
N LEU A 345 19.46 -19.40 4.30
CA LEU A 345 20.04 -18.06 4.24
C LEU A 345 19.48 -17.17 5.36
N ILE A 346 18.17 -17.18 5.60
CA ILE A 346 17.52 -16.41 6.70
C ILE A 346 18.13 -16.81 8.05
N TRP A 347 18.43 -18.09 8.25
CA TRP A 347 19.00 -18.56 9.51
C TRP A 347 20.49 -18.21 9.66
N LEU A 348 21.27 -18.30 8.57
CA LEU A 348 22.74 -18.21 8.65
C LEU A 348 23.28 -16.79 8.45
N LEU A 349 22.52 -15.89 7.80
CA LEU A 349 22.98 -14.52 7.54
C LEU A 349 22.89 -13.66 8.80
N PRO A 350 24.01 -13.11 9.31
CA PRO A 350 24.01 -12.30 10.53
C PRO A 350 23.26 -10.97 10.37
N GLU A 351 23.08 -10.50 9.14
CA GLU A 351 22.32 -9.30 8.81
C GLU A 351 20.81 -9.49 9.01
N ILE A 352 20.33 -10.74 9.05
CA ILE A 352 18.94 -11.08 9.34
C ILE A 352 18.85 -11.60 10.77
N PRO A 353 18.35 -10.80 11.74
CA PRO A 353 18.35 -11.17 13.15
C PRO A 353 17.26 -12.22 13.47
N VAL A 354 17.34 -13.39 12.83
CA VAL A 354 16.35 -14.47 12.92
C VAL A 354 17.05 -15.77 13.31
N SER A 355 16.56 -16.42 14.38
CA SER A 355 17.04 -17.72 14.84
C SER A 355 16.54 -18.86 13.92
N PHE A 356 17.09 -20.08 14.10
CA PHE A 356 16.58 -21.28 13.40
C PHE A 356 15.06 -21.46 13.59
N LEU A 357 14.56 -21.29 14.81
CA LEU A 357 13.13 -21.36 15.10
C LEU A 357 12.35 -20.30 14.32
N GLY A 358 12.89 -19.07 14.22
CA GLY A 358 12.31 -18.00 13.43
C GLY A 358 12.26 -18.33 11.93
N ALA A 359 13.31 -18.95 11.38
CA ALA A 359 13.33 -19.39 9.98
C ALA A 359 12.27 -20.47 9.72
N VAL A 360 12.09 -21.42 10.64
CA VAL A 360 11.01 -22.42 10.56
C VAL A 360 9.64 -21.75 10.60
N MET A 361 9.43 -20.79 11.51
CA MET A 361 8.17 -20.03 11.59
C MET A 361 7.90 -19.27 10.28
N ILE A 362 8.91 -18.67 9.66
CA ILE A 362 8.76 -17.97 8.36
C ILE A 362 8.27 -18.93 7.29
N VAL A 363 8.84 -20.13 7.18
CA VAL A 363 8.42 -21.10 6.16
C VAL A 363 6.98 -21.57 6.41
N VAL A 364 6.65 -21.92 7.65
CA VAL A 364 5.33 -22.46 8.00
C VAL A 364 4.23 -21.41 7.87
N PHE A 365 4.40 -20.28 8.54
CA PHE A 365 3.40 -19.19 8.48
C PHE A 365 3.42 -18.46 7.15
N GLY A 366 4.59 -18.34 6.50
CA GLY A 366 4.71 -17.77 5.17
C GLY A 366 3.89 -18.56 4.16
N PHE A 367 4.01 -19.89 4.11
CA PHE A 367 3.21 -20.72 3.22
C PHE A 367 1.70 -20.65 3.56
N PHE A 368 1.37 -20.68 4.83
CA PHE A 368 -0.02 -20.53 5.27
C PHE A 368 -0.61 -19.19 4.80
N PHE A 369 0.06 -18.07 5.08
CA PHE A 369 -0.44 -16.75 4.71
C PHE A 369 -0.35 -16.47 3.21
N ALA A 370 0.63 -17.03 2.50
CA ALA A 370 0.66 -16.99 1.03
C ALA A 370 -0.60 -17.62 0.44
N THR A 371 -0.97 -18.80 0.93
CA THR A 371 -2.17 -19.53 0.48
C THR A 371 -3.45 -18.72 0.76
N VAL A 372 -3.54 -18.17 1.96
CA VAL A 372 -4.69 -17.36 2.38
C VAL A 372 -4.79 -16.08 1.55
N SER A 373 -3.68 -15.34 1.45
CA SER A 373 -3.59 -14.09 0.70
C SER A 373 -3.99 -14.30 -0.76
N SER A 374 -3.37 -15.27 -1.44
CA SER A 374 -3.65 -15.56 -2.85
C SER A 374 -5.12 -15.87 -3.14
N ARG A 375 -5.81 -16.53 -2.21
CA ARG A 375 -7.23 -16.78 -2.36
C ARG A 375 -8.09 -15.56 -2.01
N MET A 376 -7.74 -14.84 -0.95
CA MET A 376 -8.47 -13.63 -0.53
C MET A 376 -8.46 -12.57 -1.63
N VAL A 377 -7.30 -12.33 -2.24
CA VAL A 377 -7.20 -11.37 -3.36
C VAL A 377 -7.98 -11.84 -4.59
N GLY A 378 -8.16 -13.15 -4.75
CA GLY A 378 -9.05 -13.71 -5.77
C GLY A 378 -10.51 -13.29 -5.61
N ILE A 379 -10.92 -12.91 -4.41
CA ILE A 379 -12.27 -12.44 -4.10
C ILE A 379 -12.34 -10.92 -4.03
N VAL A 380 -11.39 -10.27 -3.31
CA VAL A 380 -11.50 -8.85 -2.93
C VAL A 380 -10.53 -7.91 -3.67
N GLY A 381 -9.56 -8.44 -4.42
CA GLY A 381 -8.49 -7.68 -5.05
C GLY A 381 -7.26 -7.50 -4.16
N SER A 382 -6.12 -7.14 -4.78
CA SER A 382 -4.83 -6.95 -4.10
C SER A 382 -4.86 -5.74 -3.16
N SER A 383 -5.48 -4.64 -3.58
CA SER A 383 -5.63 -3.40 -2.81
C SER A 383 -6.44 -3.59 -1.50
N ASN A 384 -7.29 -4.61 -1.43
CA ASN A 384 -8.10 -4.93 -0.25
C ASN A 384 -7.59 -6.17 0.51
N ASN A 385 -6.40 -6.64 0.21
CA ASN A 385 -5.78 -7.77 0.88
C ASN A 385 -5.50 -7.45 2.36
N PRO A 386 -5.97 -8.24 3.33
CA PRO A 386 -5.77 -7.96 4.76
C PRO A 386 -4.34 -8.29 5.24
N VAL A 387 -3.32 -7.82 4.51
CA VAL A 387 -1.90 -8.10 4.80
C VAL A 387 -1.52 -7.62 6.20
N SER A 388 -1.99 -6.43 6.62
CA SER A 388 -1.74 -5.90 7.95
C SER A 388 -2.31 -6.79 9.07
N GLY A 389 -3.51 -7.36 8.87
CA GLY A 389 -4.11 -8.32 9.81
C GLY A 389 -3.30 -9.60 9.93
N MET A 390 -2.81 -10.13 8.80
CA MET A 390 -1.92 -11.31 8.77
C MET A 390 -0.58 -11.02 9.46
N ALA A 391 -0.01 -9.83 9.26
CA ALA A 391 1.20 -9.39 9.94
C ALA A 391 1.02 -9.27 11.45
N ILE A 392 -0.09 -8.69 11.93
CA ILE A 392 -0.42 -8.60 13.36
C ILE A 392 -0.51 -10.00 13.98
N ALA A 393 -1.24 -10.92 13.34
CA ALA A 393 -1.36 -12.30 13.80
C ALA A 393 0.01 -12.97 13.93
N THR A 394 0.82 -12.83 12.90
CA THR A 394 2.19 -13.33 12.90
C THR A 394 2.99 -12.75 14.05
N LEU A 395 3.00 -11.42 14.21
CA LEU A 395 3.77 -10.75 15.25
C LEU A 395 3.34 -11.16 16.65
N ILE A 396 2.06 -11.29 16.92
CA ILE A 396 1.56 -11.75 18.22
C ILE A 396 2.11 -13.15 18.51
N VAL A 397 1.92 -14.10 17.60
CA VAL A 397 2.34 -15.50 17.80
C VAL A 397 3.86 -15.61 17.90
N THR A 398 4.60 -14.98 16.98
CA THR A 398 6.07 -15.05 16.96
C THR A 398 6.69 -14.37 18.17
N THR A 399 6.13 -13.24 18.61
CA THR A 399 6.63 -12.52 19.80
C THR A 399 6.38 -13.33 21.08
N PHE A 400 5.23 -13.99 21.21
CA PHE A 400 4.99 -14.91 22.33
C PHE A 400 5.94 -16.09 22.33
N ILE A 401 6.21 -16.70 21.17
CA ILE A 401 7.16 -17.81 21.06
C ILE A 401 8.57 -17.34 21.41
N LEU A 402 9.02 -16.20 20.89
CA LEU A 402 10.33 -15.63 21.20
C LEU A 402 10.48 -15.32 22.69
N LYS A 403 9.45 -14.73 23.30
CA LYS A 403 9.43 -14.47 24.74
C LYS A 403 9.50 -15.76 25.57
N ALA A 404 8.74 -16.79 25.19
CA ALA A 404 8.74 -18.08 25.86
C ALA A 404 10.09 -18.82 25.74
N THR A 405 10.83 -18.59 24.66
CA THR A 405 12.18 -19.16 24.45
C THR A 405 13.31 -18.31 25.03
N GLY A 406 12.99 -17.26 25.79
CA GLY A 406 13.96 -16.39 26.44
C GLY A 406 14.57 -15.30 25.55
N ASN A 407 14.11 -15.16 24.31
CA ASN A 407 14.58 -14.15 23.38
C ASN A 407 13.79 -12.85 23.58
N THR A 408 14.19 -12.05 24.58
CA THR A 408 13.50 -10.86 25.05
C THR A 408 14.34 -9.59 24.83
N GLY A 409 13.79 -8.42 25.21
CA GLY A 409 14.47 -7.14 25.08
C GLY A 409 14.61 -6.67 23.62
N ALA A 410 15.54 -5.76 23.36
CA ALA A 410 15.74 -5.14 22.05
C ALA A 410 15.99 -6.16 20.92
N ALA A 411 16.84 -7.18 21.17
CA ALA A 411 17.13 -8.21 20.19
C ALA A 411 15.90 -9.05 19.85
N GLY A 412 15.09 -9.43 20.85
CA GLY A 412 13.83 -10.15 20.64
C GLY A 412 12.80 -9.34 19.86
N MET A 413 12.70 -8.03 20.14
CA MET A 413 11.81 -7.12 19.43
C MET A 413 12.19 -6.98 17.94
N VAL A 414 13.48 -6.78 17.66
CA VAL A 414 13.98 -6.69 16.28
C VAL A 414 13.79 -8.02 15.54
N SER A 415 14.06 -9.14 16.20
CA SER A 415 13.82 -10.47 15.63
C SER A 415 12.35 -10.70 15.29
N ALA A 416 11.43 -10.33 16.18
CA ALA A 416 9.98 -10.44 15.95
C ALA A 416 9.54 -9.64 14.72
N ILE A 417 9.97 -8.36 14.62
CA ILE A 417 9.66 -7.53 13.45
C ILE A 417 10.27 -8.11 12.19
N SER A 418 11.51 -8.61 12.23
CA SER A 418 12.15 -9.20 11.05
C SER A 418 11.40 -10.43 10.54
N ILE A 419 10.96 -11.33 11.43
CA ILE A 419 10.13 -12.49 11.10
C ILE A 419 8.80 -12.01 10.51
N GLY A 420 8.13 -11.07 11.20
CA GLY A 420 6.86 -10.50 10.75
C GLY A 420 6.97 -9.82 9.40
N THR A 421 8.09 -9.14 9.13
CA THR A 421 8.36 -8.49 7.84
C THR A 421 8.45 -9.50 6.70
N VAL A 422 9.26 -10.56 6.87
CA VAL A 422 9.39 -11.58 5.82
C VAL A 422 8.02 -12.18 5.50
N ILE A 423 7.22 -12.52 6.52
CA ILE A 423 5.89 -13.13 6.33
C ILE A 423 4.90 -12.12 5.72
N CYS A 424 4.97 -10.84 6.11
CA CYS A 424 4.15 -9.78 5.55
C CYS A 424 4.42 -9.60 4.04
N ILE A 425 5.70 -9.57 3.66
CA ILE A 425 6.12 -9.50 2.25
C ILE A 425 5.69 -10.76 1.49
N VAL A 426 5.87 -11.94 2.09
CA VAL A 426 5.39 -13.21 1.50
C VAL A 426 3.90 -13.15 1.17
N ALA A 427 3.08 -12.69 2.11
CA ALA A 427 1.64 -12.60 1.92
C ALA A 427 1.27 -11.58 0.84
N ALA A 428 1.91 -10.40 0.83
CA ALA A 428 1.68 -9.38 -0.19
C ALA A 428 2.08 -9.87 -1.59
N MET A 429 3.30 -10.39 -1.72
CA MET A 429 3.83 -10.90 -2.99
C MET A 429 3.04 -12.09 -3.54
N ALA A 430 2.66 -13.05 -2.70
CA ALA A 430 1.86 -14.19 -3.16
C ALA A 430 0.47 -13.77 -3.64
N GLY A 431 -0.13 -12.77 -2.97
CA GLY A 431 -1.40 -12.18 -3.38
C GLY A 431 -1.30 -11.55 -4.77
N ASP A 432 -0.34 -10.67 -4.97
CA ASP A 432 -0.13 -9.96 -6.22
C ASP A 432 0.25 -10.90 -7.37
N THR A 433 1.23 -11.78 -7.14
CA THR A 433 1.61 -12.83 -8.10
C THR A 433 0.38 -13.62 -8.57
N SER A 434 -0.61 -13.87 -7.69
CA SER A 434 -1.84 -14.55 -8.07
C SER A 434 -2.72 -13.72 -9.01
N GLN A 435 -2.79 -12.39 -8.83
CA GLN A 435 -3.49 -11.48 -9.75
C GLN A 435 -2.80 -11.47 -11.13
N ASP A 436 -1.50 -11.39 -11.15
CA ASP A 436 -0.71 -11.33 -12.37
C ASP A 436 -0.76 -12.64 -13.16
N LEU A 437 -0.72 -13.78 -12.47
CA LEU A 437 -0.93 -15.08 -13.09
C LEU A 437 -2.37 -15.24 -13.63
N LYS A 438 -3.36 -14.58 -13.02
CA LYS A 438 -4.73 -14.53 -13.57
C LYS A 438 -4.78 -13.70 -14.83
N THR A 439 -4.14 -12.53 -14.86
CA THR A 439 -3.99 -11.70 -16.06
C THR A 439 -3.39 -12.53 -17.19
N GLY A 440 -2.25 -13.18 -16.92
CA GLY A 440 -1.57 -14.03 -17.88
C GLY A 440 -2.40 -15.24 -18.35
N TYR A 441 -3.17 -15.84 -17.45
CA TYR A 441 -4.08 -16.94 -17.80
C TYR A 441 -5.14 -16.49 -18.81
N ILE A 442 -5.73 -15.30 -18.63
CA ILE A 442 -6.73 -14.74 -19.53
C ILE A 442 -6.10 -14.35 -20.89
N VAL A 443 -4.97 -13.67 -20.85
CA VAL A 443 -4.25 -13.20 -22.05
C VAL A 443 -3.59 -14.36 -22.81
N GLY A 444 -3.23 -15.44 -22.11
CA GLY A 444 -2.55 -16.60 -22.69
C GLY A 444 -1.03 -16.50 -22.61
N ALA A 445 -0.50 -15.91 -21.55
CA ALA A 445 0.95 -15.85 -21.26
C ALA A 445 1.48 -17.21 -20.78
N THR A 446 2.82 -17.33 -20.72
CA THR A 446 3.52 -18.50 -20.19
C THR A 446 3.74 -18.34 -18.68
N PRO A 447 3.08 -19.12 -17.81
CA PRO A 447 3.16 -18.93 -16.36
C PRO A 447 4.58 -18.97 -15.81
N ARG A 448 5.40 -19.89 -16.32
CA ARG A 448 6.81 -20.01 -15.94
C ARG A 448 7.59 -18.71 -16.19
N LEU A 449 7.34 -18.04 -17.30
CA LEU A 449 8.01 -16.77 -17.63
C LEU A 449 7.52 -15.65 -16.73
N GLN A 450 6.23 -15.59 -16.41
CA GLN A 450 5.70 -14.63 -15.44
C GLN A 450 6.30 -14.86 -14.05
N GLN A 451 6.36 -16.10 -13.57
CA GLN A 451 6.97 -16.45 -12.28
C GLN A 451 8.46 -16.03 -12.21
N ILE A 452 9.20 -16.16 -13.32
CA ILE A 452 10.59 -15.65 -13.42
C ILE A 452 10.59 -14.12 -13.43
N GLY A 453 9.64 -13.49 -14.11
CA GLY A 453 9.47 -12.04 -14.13
C GLY A 453 9.22 -11.48 -12.74
N GLU A 454 8.32 -12.09 -11.97
CA GLU A 454 8.05 -11.77 -10.56
C GLU A 454 9.31 -11.86 -9.69
N LEU A 455 10.10 -12.92 -9.84
CA LEU A 455 11.37 -13.05 -9.12
C LEU A 455 12.35 -11.92 -9.46
N ILE A 456 12.45 -11.51 -10.73
CA ILE A 456 13.28 -10.38 -11.15
C ILE A 456 12.76 -9.08 -10.55
N GLY A 457 11.44 -8.84 -10.62
CA GLY A 457 10.80 -7.68 -10.01
C GLY A 457 11.06 -7.61 -8.50
N ALA A 458 10.89 -8.72 -7.79
CA ALA A 458 11.15 -8.83 -6.36
C ALA A 458 12.62 -8.54 -6.00
N ILE A 459 13.58 -9.06 -6.78
CA ILE A 459 15.01 -8.79 -6.56
C ILE A 459 15.31 -7.29 -6.69
N VAL A 460 14.87 -6.67 -7.77
CA VAL A 460 15.12 -5.24 -8.03
C VAL A 460 14.42 -4.38 -6.98
N ALA A 461 13.18 -4.69 -6.66
CA ALA A 461 12.40 -3.98 -5.66
C ALA A 461 13.00 -4.08 -4.25
N ALA A 462 13.56 -5.23 -3.87
CA ALA A 462 14.17 -5.41 -2.54
C ALA A 462 15.32 -4.42 -2.29
N PHE A 463 16.17 -4.21 -3.28
CA PHE A 463 17.24 -3.21 -3.20
C PHE A 463 16.68 -1.78 -3.27
N ALA A 464 15.72 -1.52 -4.14
CA ALA A 464 15.11 -0.20 -4.27
C ALA A 464 14.43 0.23 -2.97
N ILE A 465 13.62 -0.63 -2.36
CA ILE A 465 12.88 -0.34 -1.12
C ILE A 465 13.84 -0.10 0.06
N GLY A 466 14.94 -0.85 0.17
CA GLY A 466 15.98 -0.57 1.16
C GLY A 466 16.49 0.88 1.05
N GLY A 467 16.81 1.32 -0.17
CA GLY A 467 17.25 2.70 -0.43
C GLY A 467 16.16 3.74 -0.15
N VAL A 468 14.92 3.48 -0.59
CA VAL A 468 13.78 4.40 -0.38
C VAL A 468 13.50 4.56 1.12
N MET A 469 13.51 3.50 1.90
CA MET A 469 13.29 3.57 3.36
C MET A 469 14.36 4.42 4.06
N TYR A 470 15.63 4.22 3.70
CA TYR A 470 16.71 5.05 4.24
C TYR A 470 16.54 6.52 3.87
N LEU A 471 16.23 6.79 2.62
CA LEU A 471 16.02 8.13 2.11
C LEU A 471 14.88 8.84 2.83
N LEU A 472 13.72 8.18 2.95
CA LEU A 472 12.54 8.76 3.59
C LEU A 472 12.75 8.98 5.09
N ASN A 473 13.44 8.04 5.76
CA ASN A 473 13.78 8.21 7.18
C ASN A 473 14.80 9.34 7.38
N ALA A 474 15.78 9.50 6.50
CA ALA A 474 16.77 10.56 6.58
C ALA A 474 16.16 11.94 6.29
N ALA A 475 15.17 12.01 5.39
CA ALA A 475 14.52 13.27 5.01
C ALA A 475 13.55 13.77 6.09
N TRP A 476 12.73 12.90 6.67
CA TRP A 476 11.62 13.31 7.54
C TRP A 476 11.49 12.53 8.84
N GLY A 477 12.10 11.36 8.95
CA GLY A 477 11.95 10.45 10.08
C GLY A 477 10.60 9.72 10.09
N PHE A 478 10.61 8.43 10.39
CA PHE A 478 9.36 7.67 10.55
C PHE A 478 8.68 8.00 11.87
N GLY A 479 7.36 8.07 11.85
CA GLY A 479 6.56 8.48 12.99
C GLY A 479 6.41 9.99 13.15
N SER A 480 6.99 10.81 12.24
CA SER A 480 6.77 12.25 12.15
C SER A 480 5.41 12.61 11.56
N ASP A 481 5.07 13.90 11.57
CA ASP A 481 3.84 14.41 10.96
C ASP A 481 3.84 14.19 9.43
N GLN A 482 5.01 14.32 8.77
CA GLN A 482 5.14 14.07 7.34
C GLN A 482 5.07 12.59 6.97
N ILE A 483 5.63 11.72 7.81
CA ILE A 483 5.64 10.26 7.59
C ILE A 483 5.15 9.53 8.86
N PRO A 484 3.84 9.54 9.13
CA PRO A 484 3.25 8.98 10.35
C PRO A 484 3.49 7.48 10.54
N ALA A 485 3.69 6.73 9.46
CA ALA A 485 3.91 5.29 9.42
C ALA A 485 2.91 4.50 10.30
N PRO A 486 1.58 4.61 10.07
CA PRO A 486 0.55 4.15 10.99
C PRO A 486 0.63 2.64 11.24
N GLN A 487 0.83 1.85 10.20
CA GLN A 487 0.91 0.39 10.32
C GLN A 487 2.17 -0.04 11.10
N ALA A 488 3.31 0.56 10.81
CA ALA A 488 4.56 0.22 11.51
C ALA A 488 4.51 0.62 13.00
N THR A 489 3.89 1.76 13.31
CA THR A 489 3.65 2.17 14.71
C THR A 489 2.75 1.16 15.43
N LEU A 490 1.73 0.64 14.75
CA LEU A 490 0.90 -0.43 15.29
C LEU A 490 1.72 -1.70 15.56
N MET A 491 2.54 -2.15 14.57
CA MET A 491 3.37 -3.34 14.75
C MET A 491 4.36 -3.19 15.90
N LYS A 492 4.95 -1.99 16.04
CA LYS A 492 5.77 -1.60 17.19
C LYS A 492 5.03 -1.83 18.50
N MET A 493 3.82 -1.28 18.63
CA MET A 493 3.00 -1.39 19.85
C MET A 493 2.60 -2.84 20.18
N VAL A 494 2.30 -3.64 19.16
CA VAL A 494 1.98 -5.07 19.36
C VAL A 494 3.16 -5.81 19.97
N VAL A 495 4.36 -5.61 19.43
CA VAL A 495 5.58 -6.26 19.94
C VAL A 495 5.92 -5.78 21.35
N GLU A 496 5.87 -4.47 21.61
CA GLU A 496 6.09 -3.89 22.94
C GLU A 496 5.08 -4.41 23.97
N GLY A 497 3.80 -4.47 23.60
CA GLY A 497 2.75 -4.98 24.46
C GLY A 497 3.00 -6.41 24.93
N VAL A 498 3.44 -7.28 24.02
CA VAL A 498 3.75 -8.67 24.35
C VAL A 498 5.06 -8.79 25.12
N MET A 499 6.10 -8.01 24.76
CA MET A 499 7.42 -8.07 25.44
C MET A 499 7.42 -7.42 26.83
N GLY A 500 6.40 -6.62 27.19
CA GLY A 500 6.27 -6.01 28.52
C GLY A 500 6.73 -4.55 28.58
N GLY A 501 6.65 -3.82 27.46
CA GLY A 501 6.91 -2.36 27.41
C GLY A 501 5.90 -1.53 28.19
N THR A 502 6.29 -0.29 28.54
CA THR A 502 5.43 0.68 29.25
C THR A 502 4.56 1.42 28.23
N LEU A 503 3.39 0.88 27.94
CA LEU A 503 2.42 1.52 27.06
C LEU A 503 1.39 2.33 27.87
N PRO A 504 0.79 3.40 27.30
CA PRO A 504 -0.32 4.13 27.92
C PRO A 504 -1.62 3.33 27.77
N TRP A 505 -1.72 2.22 28.51
CA TRP A 505 -2.79 1.22 28.39
C TRP A 505 -4.20 1.82 28.44
N VAL A 506 -4.42 2.85 29.25
CA VAL A 506 -5.73 3.51 29.38
C VAL A 506 -6.16 4.08 28.03
N LEU A 507 -5.28 4.81 27.34
CA LEU A 507 -5.57 5.39 26.02
C LEU A 507 -5.76 4.30 24.96
N ILE A 508 -4.93 3.26 25.01
CA ILE A 508 -5.02 2.11 24.10
C ILE A 508 -6.38 1.41 24.28
N PHE A 509 -6.79 1.10 25.52
CA PHE A 509 -8.09 0.46 25.79
C PHE A 509 -9.26 1.34 25.39
N MET A 510 -9.19 2.67 25.54
CA MET A 510 -10.21 3.57 25.00
C MET A 510 -10.38 3.36 23.49
N GLY A 511 -9.27 3.27 22.76
CA GLY A 511 -9.29 2.95 21.33
C GLY A 511 -9.89 1.59 21.01
N VAL A 512 -9.51 0.55 21.78
CA VAL A 512 -10.07 -0.80 21.64
C VAL A 512 -11.59 -0.80 21.80
N PHE A 513 -12.12 -0.10 22.83
CA PHE A 513 -13.57 -0.05 23.06
C PHE A 513 -14.28 0.77 21.98
N ILE A 514 -13.69 1.87 21.47
CA ILE A 514 -14.22 2.59 20.31
C ILE A 514 -14.32 1.64 19.10
N ALA A 515 -13.28 0.87 18.82
CA ALA A 515 -13.27 -0.10 17.73
C ALA A 515 -14.38 -1.16 17.88
N ILE A 516 -14.61 -1.67 19.09
CA ILE A 516 -15.69 -2.62 19.37
C ILE A 516 -17.07 -1.99 19.12
N VAL A 517 -17.29 -0.75 19.53
CA VAL A 517 -18.54 -0.03 19.25
C VAL A 517 -18.75 0.13 17.75
N VAL A 518 -17.72 0.56 17.03
CA VAL A 518 -17.76 0.71 15.56
C VAL A 518 -18.07 -0.61 14.86
N GLU A 519 -17.51 -1.70 15.36
CA GLU A 519 -17.80 -3.06 14.87
C GLU A 519 -19.26 -3.47 15.08
N ILE A 520 -19.82 -3.21 16.28
CA ILE A 520 -21.23 -3.51 16.60
C ILE A 520 -22.17 -2.72 15.68
N LEU A 521 -21.78 -1.50 15.29
CA LEU A 521 -22.53 -0.68 14.34
C LEU A 521 -22.41 -1.16 12.89
N GLY A 522 -21.63 -2.21 12.61
CA GLY A 522 -21.44 -2.75 11.27
C GLY A 522 -20.55 -1.89 10.35
N ILE A 523 -19.77 -0.98 10.91
CA ILE A 523 -18.84 -0.13 10.17
C ILE A 523 -17.49 -0.86 10.04
N PRO A 524 -16.82 -0.84 8.85
CA PRO A 524 -15.48 -1.39 8.68
C PRO A 524 -14.48 -0.74 9.64
N VAL A 525 -14.17 -1.45 10.74
CA VAL A 525 -13.39 -0.92 11.87
C VAL A 525 -12.03 -0.42 11.45
N LEU A 526 -11.34 -1.13 10.56
CA LEU A 526 -9.97 -0.79 10.20
C LEU A 526 -9.90 0.56 9.47
N ALA A 527 -10.78 0.82 8.51
CA ALA A 527 -10.84 2.10 7.80
C ALA A 527 -11.15 3.26 8.75
N PHE A 528 -12.14 3.09 9.63
CA PHE A 528 -12.49 4.08 10.65
C PHE A 528 -11.31 4.34 11.61
N SER A 529 -10.67 3.29 12.09
CA SER A 529 -9.57 3.38 13.06
C SER A 529 -8.33 4.05 12.47
N ILE A 530 -8.04 3.81 11.18
CA ILE A 530 -6.97 4.51 10.47
C ILE A 530 -7.28 6.02 10.44
N GLY A 531 -8.51 6.40 10.14
CA GLY A 531 -8.92 7.81 10.18
C GLY A 531 -8.83 8.44 11.57
N LEU A 532 -9.13 7.68 12.63
CA LEU A 532 -8.97 8.11 14.03
C LEU A 532 -7.50 8.32 14.40
N TYR A 533 -6.61 7.49 13.86
CA TYR A 533 -5.17 7.56 14.08
C TYR A 533 -4.49 8.68 13.28
N LEU A 534 -4.90 8.88 12.02
CA LEU A 534 -4.29 9.87 11.13
C LEU A 534 -4.73 11.29 11.49
N PRO A 535 -3.89 12.29 11.21
CA PRO A 535 -4.32 13.67 11.20
C PRO A 535 -5.48 13.91 10.23
N ILE A 536 -6.45 14.75 10.62
CA ILE A 536 -7.67 15.01 9.82
C ILE A 536 -7.35 15.55 8.43
N TYR A 537 -6.28 16.33 8.29
CA TYR A 537 -5.89 16.90 7.01
C TYR A 537 -5.53 15.86 5.94
N LEU A 538 -5.21 14.62 6.33
CA LEU A 538 -5.00 13.51 5.40
C LEU A 538 -6.31 12.83 4.99
N SER A 539 -7.30 12.73 5.89
CA SER A 539 -8.57 12.06 5.60
C SER A 539 -9.56 12.95 4.83
N THR A 540 -9.46 14.28 4.96
CA THR A 540 -10.34 15.24 4.29
C THR A 540 -10.24 15.15 2.76
N PRO A 541 -9.07 15.21 2.11
CA PRO A 541 -8.98 15.12 0.65
C PRO A 541 -9.36 13.73 0.12
N ILE A 542 -9.15 12.66 0.92
CA ILE A 542 -9.65 11.32 0.58
C ILE A 542 -11.18 11.33 0.49
N MET A 543 -11.85 11.97 1.44
CA MET A 543 -13.31 12.12 1.40
C MET A 543 -13.77 12.92 0.17
N VAL A 544 -13.06 14.00 -0.17
CA VAL A 544 -13.38 14.82 -1.37
C VAL A 544 -13.24 13.96 -2.64
N GLY A 545 -12.18 13.18 -2.79
CA GLY A 545 -12.00 12.27 -3.92
C GLY A 545 -13.12 11.23 -4.02
N GLY A 546 -13.51 10.64 -2.89
CA GLY A 546 -14.63 9.70 -2.80
C GLY A 546 -15.97 10.33 -3.19
N LEU A 547 -16.23 11.58 -2.79
CA LEU A 547 -17.42 12.33 -3.17
C LEU A 547 -17.45 12.63 -4.67
N ILE A 548 -16.31 12.96 -5.28
CA ILE A 548 -16.24 13.18 -6.74
C ILE A 548 -16.60 11.88 -7.46
N ARG A 549 -16.07 10.74 -7.05
CA ARG A 549 -16.45 9.46 -7.64
C ARG A 549 -17.94 9.17 -7.48
N TRP A 550 -18.49 9.36 -6.28
CA TRP A 550 -19.91 9.17 -6.03
C TRP A 550 -20.78 10.04 -6.94
N PHE A 551 -20.37 11.31 -7.12
CA PHE A 551 -21.08 12.23 -8.01
C PHE A 551 -21.04 11.75 -9.47
N ILE A 552 -19.88 11.29 -9.94
CA ILE A 552 -19.69 10.77 -11.30
C ILE A 552 -20.54 9.52 -11.50
N ASP A 553 -20.51 8.58 -10.57
CA ASP A 553 -21.20 7.30 -10.70
C ASP A 553 -22.72 7.41 -10.56
N ASN A 554 -23.24 8.37 -9.75
CA ASN A 554 -24.66 8.41 -9.38
C ASN A 554 -25.43 9.63 -9.89
N LYS A 555 -24.78 10.76 -10.10
CA LYS A 555 -25.47 12.02 -10.43
C LYS A 555 -25.20 12.50 -11.85
N ARG A 556 -24.08 12.10 -12.46
CA ARG A 556 -23.77 12.47 -13.82
C ARG A 556 -24.64 11.69 -14.80
N LYS A 557 -25.18 12.40 -15.79
CA LYS A 557 -25.93 11.77 -16.88
C LYS A 557 -24.97 11.16 -17.89
N TYR A 558 -25.20 9.91 -18.22
CA TYR A 558 -24.48 9.16 -19.24
C TYR A 558 -25.47 8.56 -20.24
N ASP A 559 -25.05 8.43 -21.50
CA ASP A 559 -25.89 7.91 -22.57
C ASP A 559 -26.14 6.39 -22.44
N SER A 560 -25.27 5.70 -21.69
CA SER A 560 -25.40 4.26 -21.42
C SER A 560 -24.62 3.85 -20.16
N ASP A 561 -24.91 2.64 -19.62
CA ASP A 561 -24.17 2.05 -18.51
C ASP A 561 -22.71 1.76 -18.89
N ALA A 562 -22.43 1.40 -20.15
CA ALA A 562 -21.09 1.22 -20.67
C ALA A 562 -20.30 2.53 -20.66
N ALA A 563 -20.94 3.65 -21.04
CA ALA A 563 -20.36 4.98 -21.00
C ALA A 563 -20.06 5.44 -19.57
N ARG A 564 -20.92 5.07 -18.60
CA ARG A 564 -20.70 5.31 -17.17
C ARG A 564 -19.49 4.55 -16.66
N LYS A 565 -19.40 3.25 -16.99
CA LYS A 565 -18.26 2.41 -16.60
C LYS A 565 -16.96 2.95 -17.18
N ASP A 566 -16.91 3.30 -18.47
CA ASP A 566 -15.72 3.88 -19.11
C ASP A 566 -15.29 5.19 -18.44
N GLY A 567 -16.23 6.08 -18.10
CA GLY A 567 -15.94 7.31 -17.36
C GLY A 567 -15.35 7.07 -15.98
N SER A 568 -15.90 6.12 -15.22
CA SER A 568 -15.41 5.72 -13.91
C SER A 568 -14.00 5.11 -14.02
N ASP A 569 -13.77 4.18 -14.96
CA ASP A 569 -12.48 3.51 -15.20
C ASP A 569 -11.40 4.52 -15.61
N ARG A 570 -11.72 5.49 -16.48
CA ARG A 570 -10.81 6.59 -16.83
C ARG A 570 -10.42 7.42 -15.63
N GLY A 571 -11.37 7.69 -14.73
CA GLY A 571 -11.09 8.37 -13.48
C GLY A 571 -10.12 7.58 -12.57
N VAL A 572 -10.29 6.27 -12.48
CA VAL A 572 -9.36 5.37 -11.75
C VAL A 572 -7.96 5.42 -12.36
N LEU A 573 -7.85 5.35 -13.69
CA LEU A 573 -6.56 5.45 -14.39
C LEU A 573 -5.88 6.81 -14.17
N TYR A 574 -6.65 7.91 -14.24
CA TYR A 574 -6.12 9.25 -13.96
C TYR A 574 -5.64 9.36 -12.52
N ALA A 575 -6.43 8.89 -11.55
CA ALA A 575 -6.11 8.89 -10.13
C ALA A 575 -4.86 8.04 -9.83
N ALA A 576 -4.73 6.87 -10.45
CA ALA A 576 -3.52 6.05 -10.33
C ALA A 576 -2.28 6.77 -10.89
N GLY A 577 -2.42 7.49 -12.01
CA GLY A 577 -1.38 8.39 -12.51
C GLY A 577 -1.02 9.49 -11.51
N MET A 578 -2.01 10.12 -10.86
CA MET A 578 -1.79 11.14 -9.84
C MET A 578 -0.96 10.60 -8.66
N ILE A 579 -1.30 9.42 -8.16
CA ILE A 579 -0.59 8.77 -7.05
C ILE A 579 0.87 8.49 -7.44
N ALA A 580 1.08 7.92 -8.63
CA ALA A 580 2.42 7.62 -9.12
C ALA A 580 3.26 8.90 -9.32
N GLY A 581 2.70 9.93 -9.95
CA GLY A 581 3.40 11.19 -10.23
C GLY A 581 3.80 11.93 -8.97
N GLU A 582 2.90 12.03 -8.01
CA GLU A 582 3.20 12.64 -6.71
C GLU A 582 4.20 11.82 -5.91
N GLY A 583 4.07 10.49 -5.89
CA GLY A 583 5.00 9.60 -5.21
C GLY A 583 6.43 9.71 -5.75
N ILE A 584 6.60 9.76 -7.08
CA ILE A 584 7.92 9.95 -7.72
C ILE A 584 8.54 11.28 -7.29
N VAL A 585 7.76 12.37 -7.33
CA VAL A 585 8.26 13.68 -6.91
C VAL A 585 8.51 13.72 -5.41
N GLY A 586 7.70 13.05 -4.59
CA GLY A 586 7.96 12.88 -3.15
C GLY A 586 9.33 12.28 -2.86
N ILE A 587 9.71 11.23 -3.59
CA ILE A 587 11.04 10.61 -3.48
C ILE A 587 12.13 11.57 -3.99
N LEU A 588 11.90 12.25 -5.11
CA LEU A 588 12.84 13.26 -5.61
C LEU A 588 13.08 14.37 -4.59
N LEU A 589 12.03 14.87 -3.95
CA LEU A 589 12.12 15.89 -2.91
C LEU A 589 12.86 15.38 -1.67
N ALA A 590 12.69 14.10 -1.30
CA ALA A 590 13.47 13.48 -0.24
C ALA A 590 14.96 13.45 -0.58
N VAL A 591 15.33 13.13 -1.82
CA VAL A 591 16.72 13.23 -2.30
C VAL A 591 17.24 14.67 -2.17
N LEU A 592 16.48 15.65 -2.67
CA LEU A 592 16.85 17.06 -2.60
C LEU A 592 16.99 17.55 -1.16
N ALA A 593 16.15 17.06 -0.24
CA ALA A 593 16.23 17.40 1.19
C ALA A 593 17.52 16.86 1.82
N VAL A 594 17.87 15.60 1.58
CA VAL A 594 19.10 14.99 2.12
C VAL A 594 20.37 15.70 1.62
N PHE A 595 20.38 16.16 0.36
CA PHE A 595 21.50 16.91 -0.19
C PHE A 595 21.47 18.42 0.13
N GLY A 596 20.51 18.92 0.92
CA GLY A 596 20.39 20.33 1.29
C GLY A 596 20.04 21.25 0.11
N VAL A 597 19.49 20.69 -0.98
CA VAL A 597 19.05 21.47 -2.15
C VAL A 597 17.63 21.98 -1.95
N ALA A 598 16.81 21.27 -1.19
CA ALA A 598 15.41 21.63 -0.94
C ALA A 598 15.26 23.05 -0.38
N ASP A 599 16.14 23.44 0.55
CA ASP A 599 16.12 24.77 1.15
C ASP A 599 16.50 25.88 0.16
N LYS A 600 17.34 25.56 -0.84
CA LYS A 600 17.79 26.53 -1.86
C LYS A 600 16.71 26.83 -2.91
N ILE A 601 15.85 25.88 -3.21
CA ILE A 601 14.74 26.03 -4.17
C ILE A 601 13.45 26.54 -3.52
N ASN A 602 13.40 26.57 -2.20
CA ASN A 602 12.24 27.00 -1.41
C ASN A 602 11.99 28.50 -1.57
N LEU A 603 10.84 28.87 -2.12
CA LEU A 603 10.42 30.25 -2.35
C LEU A 603 9.48 30.79 -1.25
N SER A 604 9.19 30.01 -0.20
CA SER A 604 8.28 30.46 0.88
C SER A 604 8.74 31.73 1.59
N SER A 605 10.06 31.93 1.69
CA SER A 605 10.66 33.13 2.28
C SER A 605 10.34 34.41 1.48
N VAL A 606 10.06 34.32 0.19
CA VAL A 606 9.69 35.45 -0.67
C VAL A 606 8.33 36.03 -0.27
N TYR A 607 7.43 35.18 0.24
CA TYR A 607 6.07 35.58 0.63
C TYR A 607 5.97 35.97 2.12
N GLY A 608 6.98 35.69 2.94
CA GLY A 608 7.04 36.05 4.34
C GLY A 608 5.81 35.62 5.15
N ALA A 609 5.29 36.48 6.02
CA ALA A 609 4.12 36.20 6.85
C ALA A 609 2.81 35.96 6.06
N ALA A 610 2.74 36.42 4.80
CA ALA A 610 1.58 36.18 3.94
C ALA A 610 1.51 34.72 3.42
N PHE A 611 2.61 33.96 3.52
CA PHE A 611 2.63 32.58 3.05
C PHE A 611 1.57 31.72 3.73
N GLN A 612 1.35 31.85 5.03
CA GLN A 612 0.33 31.07 5.74
C GLN A 612 -1.08 31.61 5.52
N SER A 613 -1.31 32.90 5.65
CA SER A 613 -2.66 33.48 5.62
C SER A 613 -3.26 33.51 4.22
N VAL A 614 -2.52 33.98 3.21
CA VAL A 614 -2.97 34.03 1.81
C VAL A 614 -2.71 32.70 1.12
N GLY A 615 -1.60 32.02 1.46
CA GLY A 615 -1.21 30.75 0.88
C GLY A 615 -2.22 29.65 1.08
N ASN A 616 -2.91 29.58 2.24
CA ASN A 616 -4.00 28.62 2.48
C ASN A 616 -5.12 28.74 1.43
N TRP A 617 -5.52 29.96 1.08
CA TRP A 617 -6.54 30.17 0.05
C TRP A 617 -6.04 29.86 -1.36
N VAL A 618 -4.76 30.17 -1.64
CA VAL A 618 -4.14 29.81 -2.92
C VAL A 618 -4.03 28.28 -3.06
N GLY A 619 -3.62 27.58 -2.01
CA GLY A 619 -3.57 26.12 -1.98
C GLY A 619 -4.94 25.48 -2.24
N LEU A 620 -5.98 25.97 -1.55
CA LEU A 620 -7.36 25.52 -1.76
C LEU A 620 -7.83 25.77 -3.20
N ALA A 621 -7.55 26.96 -3.75
CA ALA A 621 -7.92 27.28 -5.14
C ALA A 621 -7.19 26.38 -6.14
N ALA A 622 -5.89 26.14 -5.95
CA ALA A 622 -5.11 25.23 -6.78
C ALA A 622 -5.65 23.79 -6.71
N PHE A 623 -6.05 23.33 -5.52
CA PHE A 623 -6.66 22.02 -5.34
C PHE A 623 -8.01 21.90 -6.04
N VAL A 624 -8.87 22.93 -5.97
CA VAL A 624 -10.14 22.96 -6.72
C VAL A 624 -9.89 22.87 -8.23
N VAL A 625 -8.88 23.54 -8.76
CA VAL A 625 -8.48 23.40 -10.17
C VAL A 625 -8.06 21.98 -10.48
N LEU A 626 -7.25 21.37 -9.63
CA LEU A 626 -6.83 19.97 -9.77
C LEU A 626 -8.04 19.01 -9.82
N LEU A 627 -8.99 19.18 -8.91
CA LEU A 627 -10.22 18.38 -8.87
C LEU A 627 -11.09 18.59 -10.11
N ALA A 628 -11.15 19.82 -10.64
CA ALA A 628 -11.84 20.11 -11.89
C ALA A 628 -11.18 19.41 -13.09
N ILE A 629 -9.85 19.29 -13.08
CA ILE A 629 -9.10 18.52 -14.10
C ILE A 629 -9.40 17.03 -13.97
N LEU A 630 -9.40 16.45 -12.77
CA LEU A 630 -9.82 15.07 -12.53
C LEU A 630 -11.23 14.84 -13.08
N PHE A 631 -12.18 15.72 -12.75
CA PHE A 631 -13.55 15.64 -13.24
C PHE A 631 -13.65 15.77 -14.78
N TYR A 632 -12.77 16.55 -15.41
CA TYR A 632 -12.69 16.66 -16.86
C TYR A 632 -12.25 15.35 -17.53
N PHE A 633 -11.24 14.67 -16.98
CA PHE A 633 -10.73 13.41 -17.55
C PHE A 633 -11.72 12.24 -17.43
N THR A 634 -12.71 12.34 -16.54
CA THR A 634 -13.82 11.37 -16.43
C THR A 634 -14.93 11.61 -17.47
N ARG A 635 -14.82 12.65 -18.31
CA ARG A 635 -15.78 12.88 -19.40
C ARG A 635 -15.60 11.83 -20.49
N ASN A 636 -16.69 11.21 -20.93
CA ASN A 636 -16.71 10.55 -22.22
C ASN A 636 -16.41 11.63 -23.28
N LYS A 637 -15.30 11.45 -24.00
CA LYS A 637 -15.31 11.98 -25.35
C LYS A 637 -16.43 11.21 -26.05
N LYS A 638 -17.43 11.94 -26.60
CA LYS A 638 -18.26 11.37 -27.65
C LYS A 638 -17.28 10.62 -28.54
N THR A 639 -17.46 9.32 -28.64
CA THR A 639 -16.91 8.57 -29.75
C THR A 639 -17.34 9.40 -30.94
N ILE A 640 -16.41 10.06 -31.59
CA ILE A 640 -16.63 10.46 -32.96
C ILE A 640 -16.85 9.12 -33.59
N GLU A 641 -18.10 8.78 -33.82
CA GLU A 641 -18.48 7.75 -34.74
C GLU A 641 -17.63 8.02 -35.97
N VAL A 642 -16.62 7.23 -36.14
CA VAL A 642 -16.12 6.94 -37.45
C VAL A 642 -17.23 6.08 -38.03
N ASP A 643 -18.34 6.77 -38.35
CA ASP A 643 -19.27 6.25 -39.31
C ASP A 643 -18.50 6.07 -40.59
N ALA A 644 -18.36 4.83 -40.87
CA ALA A 644 -18.39 4.22 -42.16
C ALA A 644 -17.75 5.03 -43.32
N LYS A 645 -16.72 4.57 -43.80
CA LYS A 645 -16.73 4.28 -45.24
C LYS A 645 -16.02 2.97 -45.51
#